data_3bfb3e5c149c3d005d5706ae48e4d299
#
_entry.id   3bfb3e5c149c3d005d5706ae48e4d299
#
_cell.length_a   1.000
_cell.length_b   1.000
_cell.length_c   1.000
_cell.angle_alpha   90.00
_cell.angle_beta   90.00
_cell.angle_gamma   90.00
#
_symmetry.space_group_name_H-M   'P 1'
#
loop_
_entity.id
_entity.type
_entity.pdbx_description
1 polymer ?
#
loop_
_entity_poly.entity_id
_entity_poly.type
_entity_poly.pdbx_seq_one_letter_code
_entity_poly.pdbx_strand_id
1 'polypeptide(L)'
;MKRILLLSAAAVVSAAISAQTVANMNDLKPEQKAMAVSLKLTGELSTKGNSDYRQMRDLCFQTRTIDLADANSTLLPNNAFHSRHQLEHITLPKILKTIGSQAFFACDKLQNITIPASVETIGAAAFSGCKALGEITIEGAPAIGEYAFARLSGLKTVKVNSKVPPKADVSSFYGIAPGSVKLIVPKGSEKAYMKATGWSRFYAEPKMAREVSDPTQCLAPMPQLLTVQKDAKAINVHTAWNIVVPHMDGAGTMLNNEVEQAREMLSNRIGNIVNSRQRGLQLVLDIDSSLDDDEAYTLAVDAKGVNIKGKTPRGVFWALMTLDQILRGSGNKECVDAIPQLTIKDTPRTHVRELMVDPARTFIPFDELKAFIPEMARYKLNALHLHRVDDQSWRIEIKKYPQLTEQASYRWGQDDIKQPYKGFYTQEQMRELVAYAAKYHVEIVPEIEMPGHEVAAISVFPELTCHQRQVPIRTTCGVSNELLCPGNEFTYEFLGNVFKELADIFPSKYIHLGGDEAGNPALDCWTDCPKCQALKKKIGITSTDRSENWKLQGYLFDRIIELLRDTYHKTPMFWYETDFKKIQPGCVTCAWRNGLTDKALEAAVANNARIMLCPGEHCYFDYPMAKGDMPEVNWGMPVTSLKATYSLDPSWGKGADFEKNNLFGVAGTLWSECITTPERIYYQAYPRAIALAEAGWTKNKPSYDNFLTRLKPMAKDMMRRGVTFSMEY
;
A
#
# COMPACT_ATOMS: atom_id res chain seq x y z
N MET A 1 -23.00 2.99 41.63
CA MET A 1 -21.77 2.48 41.00
C MET A 1 -21.36 3.17 39.68
N LYS A 2 -22.14 4.04 39.07
CA LYS A 2 -21.77 4.77 37.81
C LYS A 2 -20.95 6.05 38.00
N ARG A 3 -20.71 6.52 39.24
CA ARG A 3 -19.92 7.76 39.49
C ARG A 3 -18.45 7.53 39.86
N ILE A 4 -18.03 6.28 40.12
CA ILE A 4 -16.65 5.99 40.51
C ILE A 4 -15.75 5.68 39.30
N LEU A 5 -16.32 5.26 38.16
CA LEU A 5 -15.54 5.00 36.93
C LEU A 5 -15.19 6.24 36.13
N LEU A 6 -15.91 7.36 36.34
CA LEU A 6 -15.59 8.63 35.66
C LEU A 6 -14.50 9.45 36.38
N LEU A 7 -14.27 9.21 37.67
CA LEU A 7 -13.20 9.87 38.42
C LEU A 7 -11.82 9.24 38.23
N SER A 8 -11.75 7.96 37.86
CA SER A 8 -10.46 7.30 37.54
C SER A 8 -9.93 7.71 36.15
N ALA A 9 -10.82 7.97 35.17
CA ALA A 9 -10.41 8.47 33.85
C ALA A 9 -9.97 9.96 33.90
N ALA A 10 -10.60 10.78 34.75
CA ALA A 10 -10.21 12.18 34.92
C ALA A 10 -8.90 12.37 35.70
N ALA A 11 -8.59 11.46 36.64
CA ALA A 11 -7.33 11.49 37.39
C ALA A 11 -6.12 11.03 36.56
N VAL A 12 -6.34 10.20 35.54
CA VAL A 12 -5.29 9.80 34.59
C VAL A 12 -5.01 10.91 33.57
N VAL A 13 -5.99 11.78 33.27
CA VAL A 13 -5.82 12.90 32.32
C VAL A 13 -5.12 14.10 32.96
N SER A 14 -5.09 14.25 34.28
CA SER A 14 -4.40 15.35 34.95
C SER A 14 -2.91 15.09 35.28
N ALA A 15 -2.42 13.90 35.05
CA ALA A 15 -1.02 13.54 35.30
C ALA A 15 -0.24 13.52 34.01
N ALA A 16 -0.03 14.67 33.41
CA ALA A 16 1.07 14.82 32.48
C ALA A 16 0.78 15.38 31.10
N ILE A 17 0.71 16.64 31.03
CA ILE A 17 1.41 17.37 29.97
C ILE A 17 2.84 17.49 30.47
N SER A 18 3.68 16.48 30.35
CA SER A 18 5.06 16.53 30.87
C SER A 18 6.09 16.51 29.73
N ALA A 19 6.94 17.54 29.73
CA ALA A 19 8.21 17.48 29.05
C ALA A 19 9.04 16.36 29.66
N GLN A 20 9.47 15.36 28.87
CA GLN A 20 10.37 14.30 29.31
C GLN A 20 11.78 14.65 28.88
N THR A 21 12.73 14.61 29.83
CA THR A 21 14.16 14.73 29.53
C THR A 21 14.83 13.43 29.91
N VAL A 22 15.42 12.75 28.94
CA VAL A 22 16.03 11.42 29.12
C VAL A 22 17.34 11.34 28.34
N ALA A 23 18.21 10.38 28.69
CA ALA A 23 19.41 10.13 27.90
C ALA A 23 19.05 9.44 26.56
N ASN A 24 18.17 8.46 26.59
CA ASN A 24 17.69 7.73 25.44
C ASN A 24 16.23 7.25 25.65
N MET A 25 15.60 6.70 24.62
CA MET A 25 14.20 6.27 24.68
C MET A 25 13.93 5.06 25.57
N ASN A 26 14.94 4.24 25.87
CA ASN A 26 14.76 3.07 26.75
C ASN A 26 14.55 3.47 28.23
N ASP A 27 14.85 4.70 28.59
CA ASP A 27 14.58 5.25 29.92
C ASP A 27 13.10 5.51 30.19
N LEU A 28 12.26 5.47 29.15
CA LEU A 28 10.80 5.72 29.23
C LEU A 28 9.99 4.42 29.12
N LYS A 29 8.96 4.31 29.96
CA LYS A 29 7.95 3.25 29.84
C LYS A 29 7.04 3.48 28.63
N PRO A 30 6.38 2.43 28.07
CA PRO A 30 5.48 2.56 26.94
C PRO A 30 4.40 3.64 27.08
N GLU A 31 3.77 3.74 28.27
CA GLU A 31 2.74 4.75 28.54
C GLU A 31 3.33 6.18 28.57
N GLN A 32 4.55 6.35 29.08
CA GLN A 32 5.24 7.64 29.09
C GLN A 32 5.59 8.09 27.67
N LYS A 33 6.03 7.15 26.80
CA LYS A 33 6.28 7.41 25.37
C LYS A 33 5.00 7.86 24.68
N ALA A 34 3.91 7.12 24.86
CA ALA A 34 2.63 7.41 24.25
C ALA A 34 2.04 8.78 24.64
N MET A 35 2.25 9.20 25.89
CA MET A 35 1.67 10.42 26.46
C MET A 35 2.62 11.63 26.40
N ALA A 36 3.86 11.45 26.00
CA ALA A 36 4.83 12.55 25.92
C ALA A 36 4.42 13.60 24.87
N VAL A 37 4.24 14.84 25.27
CA VAL A 37 3.98 15.97 24.36
C VAL A 37 5.28 16.66 23.94
N SER A 38 6.30 16.63 24.82
CA SER A 38 7.63 17.17 24.56
C SER A 38 8.69 16.19 25.02
N LEU A 39 9.71 15.99 24.20
CA LEU A 39 10.86 15.11 24.47
C LEU A 39 12.16 15.90 24.34
N LYS A 40 13.07 15.73 25.30
CA LYS A 40 14.47 16.14 25.18
C LYS A 40 15.37 14.95 25.38
N LEU A 41 16.25 14.66 24.41
CA LEU A 41 17.24 13.59 24.50
C LEU A 41 18.65 14.18 24.51
N THR A 42 19.50 13.63 25.40
CA THR A 42 20.86 14.19 25.64
C THR A 42 21.98 13.16 25.51
N GLY A 43 21.63 11.88 25.33
CA GLY A 43 22.60 10.79 25.22
C GLY A 43 22.98 10.44 23.79
N GLU A 44 23.68 9.31 23.66
CA GLU A 44 23.92 8.69 22.36
C GLU A 44 22.63 8.03 21.83
N LEU A 45 22.27 8.35 20.61
CA LEU A 45 21.04 7.82 19.99
C LEU A 45 21.36 6.64 19.08
N SER A 46 20.69 5.54 19.32
CA SER A 46 20.75 4.35 18.48
C SER A 46 20.03 4.56 17.16
N THR A 47 20.58 3.98 16.08
CA THR A 47 20.03 4.10 14.71
C THR A 47 19.62 2.75 14.11
N LYS A 48 19.76 1.64 14.86
CA LYS A 48 19.47 0.27 14.41
C LYS A 48 18.59 -0.48 15.42
N GLY A 49 17.84 -1.43 14.92
CA GLY A 49 16.96 -2.26 15.73
C GLY A 49 15.81 -1.46 16.33
N ASN A 50 15.46 -1.70 17.59
CA ASN A 50 14.50 -0.90 18.34
C ASN A 50 15.12 0.47 18.71
N SER A 51 15.53 1.21 17.68
CA SER A 51 16.29 2.46 17.79
C SER A 51 15.51 3.57 18.49
N ASP A 52 16.24 4.53 19.06
CA ASP A 52 15.61 5.73 19.64
C ASP A 52 14.77 6.47 18.61
N TYR A 53 15.24 6.57 17.36
CA TYR A 53 14.48 7.20 16.27
C TYR A 53 13.20 6.45 15.95
N ARG A 54 13.24 5.10 15.87
CA ARG A 54 12.03 4.27 15.70
C ARG A 54 11.05 4.49 16.84
N GLN A 55 11.53 4.45 18.09
CA GLN A 55 10.67 4.64 19.25
C GLN A 55 10.03 6.04 19.28
N MET A 56 10.79 7.11 18.96
CA MET A 56 10.23 8.45 18.80
C MET A 56 9.20 8.52 17.68
N ARG A 57 9.46 7.82 16.57
CA ARG A 57 8.53 7.79 15.42
C ARG A 57 7.26 7.02 15.73
N ASP A 58 7.36 5.81 16.29
CA ASP A 58 6.25 4.85 16.33
C ASP A 58 5.52 4.83 17.67
N LEU A 59 6.19 5.17 18.78
CA LEU A 59 5.63 5.05 20.12
C LEU A 59 5.24 6.41 20.73
N CYS A 60 5.79 7.52 20.22
CA CYS A 60 5.57 8.87 20.78
C CYS A 60 4.57 9.68 19.94
N PHE A 61 3.47 9.10 19.54
CA PHE A 61 2.54 9.66 18.56
C PHE A 61 1.88 10.98 18.97
N GLN A 62 1.84 11.36 20.27
CA GLN A 62 1.34 12.65 20.74
C GLN A 62 2.40 13.73 20.80
N THR A 63 3.67 13.40 20.62
CA THR A 63 4.77 14.35 20.78
C THR A 63 4.74 15.41 19.67
N ARG A 64 4.72 16.68 20.12
CA ARG A 64 4.73 17.87 19.26
C ARG A 64 6.09 18.54 19.18
N THR A 65 6.91 18.40 20.23
CA THR A 65 8.23 19.04 20.32
C THR A 65 9.30 18.02 20.66
N ILE A 66 10.39 18.01 19.89
CA ILE A 66 11.57 17.16 20.14
C ILE A 66 12.82 18.05 20.17
N ASP A 67 13.59 17.97 21.26
CA ASP A 67 14.88 18.65 21.40
C ASP A 67 16.02 17.62 21.43
N LEU A 68 16.83 17.62 20.36
CA LEU A 68 18.02 16.78 20.21
C LEU A 68 19.30 17.61 20.18
N ALA A 69 19.26 18.90 20.57
CA ALA A 69 20.42 19.80 20.46
C ALA A 69 21.70 19.26 21.15
N ASP A 70 21.49 18.58 22.25
CA ASP A 70 22.58 18.04 23.09
C ASP A 70 22.74 16.51 22.92
N ALA A 71 22.00 15.90 22.01
CA ALA A 71 22.15 14.48 21.70
C ALA A 71 23.42 14.19 20.90
N ASN A 72 24.09 13.09 21.24
CA ASN A 72 25.26 12.62 20.51
C ASN A 72 24.82 11.74 19.32
N SER A 73 24.46 12.39 18.20
CA SER A 73 24.07 11.70 16.97
C SER A 73 24.56 12.47 15.75
N THR A 74 25.29 11.78 14.87
CA THR A 74 25.80 12.32 13.61
C THR A 74 24.91 11.95 12.42
N LEU A 75 23.92 11.06 12.62
CA LEU A 75 23.04 10.53 11.59
C LEU A 75 21.57 10.59 12.05
N LEU A 76 20.70 11.28 11.30
CA LEU A 76 19.29 10.96 11.26
C LEU A 76 19.10 9.86 10.19
N PRO A 77 18.65 8.66 10.57
CA PRO A 77 18.45 7.59 9.59
C PRO A 77 17.34 7.92 8.60
N ASN A 78 17.28 7.14 7.52
CA ASN A 78 16.15 7.20 6.61
C ASN A 78 14.85 7.01 7.40
N ASN A 79 13.80 7.74 7.04
CA ASN A 79 12.48 7.65 7.67
C ASN A 79 12.45 7.96 9.19
N ALA A 80 13.43 8.65 9.75
CA ALA A 80 13.56 8.88 11.21
C ALA A 80 12.27 9.40 11.86
N PHE A 81 11.58 10.34 11.22
CA PHE A 81 10.31 10.94 11.66
C PHE A 81 9.23 10.88 10.60
N HIS A 82 9.30 9.92 9.69
CA HIS A 82 8.34 9.74 8.61
C HIS A 82 6.88 9.72 9.14
N SER A 83 5.98 10.51 8.52
CA SER A 83 4.56 10.59 8.86
C SER A 83 4.26 11.01 10.32
N ARG A 84 5.13 11.83 10.90
CA ARG A 84 4.90 12.38 12.25
C ARG A 84 3.97 13.59 12.20
N HIS A 85 2.67 13.34 11.97
CA HIS A 85 1.62 14.35 11.78
C HIS A 85 1.40 15.28 12.98
N GLN A 86 1.89 14.94 14.17
CA GLN A 86 1.77 15.79 15.37
C GLN A 86 3.04 16.61 15.65
N LEU A 87 4.17 16.33 14.96
CA LEU A 87 5.42 17.04 15.20
C LEU A 87 5.36 18.48 14.70
N GLU A 88 5.45 19.44 15.61
CA GLU A 88 5.39 20.89 15.34
C GLU A 88 6.76 21.53 15.35
N HIS A 89 7.66 21.08 16.25
CA HIS A 89 8.98 21.64 16.43
C HIS A 89 10.04 20.54 16.68
N ILE A 90 11.19 20.69 16.05
CA ILE A 90 12.35 19.86 16.33
C ILE A 90 13.63 20.67 16.32
N THR A 91 14.50 20.44 17.31
CA THR A 91 15.87 20.93 17.32
C THR A 91 16.83 19.79 17.01
N LEU A 92 17.63 19.94 15.95
CA LEU A 92 18.56 18.91 15.47
C LEU A 92 19.85 18.88 16.30
N PRO A 93 20.55 17.72 16.37
CA PRO A 93 21.85 17.62 17.02
C PRO A 93 22.88 18.59 16.41
N LYS A 94 23.63 19.31 17.24
CA LYS A 94 24.66 20.27 16.79
C LYS A 94 25.78 19.65 15.96
N ILE A 95 26.01 18.32 16.13
CA ILE A 95 27.06 17.56 15.44
C ILE A 95 26.56 16.73 14.27
N LEU A 96 25.29 16.90 13.92
CA LEU A 96 24.64 16.10 12.87
C LEU A 96 25.34 16.27 11.52
N LYS A 97 25.66 15.17 10.83
CA LYS A 97 26.30 15.12 9.51
C LYS A 97 25.33 14.79 8.39
N THR A 98 24.39 13.91 8.66
CA THR A 98 23.49 13.40 7.63
C THR A 98 22.02 13.44 8.09
N ILE A 99 21.17 13.99 7.26
CA ILE A 99 19.72 13.83 7.34
C ILE A 99 19.33 12.82 6.26
N GLY A 100 18.80 11.67 6.66
CA GLY A 100 18.46 10.56 5.79
C GLY A 100 17.32 10.87 4.81
N SER A 101 17.16 10.02 3.81
CA SER A 101 16.05 10.12 2.87
C SER A 101 14.71 9.97 3.58
N GLN A 102 13.71 10.77 3.19
CA GLN A 102 12.37 10.78 3.77
C GLN A 102 12.35 10.96 5.31
N ALA A 103 13.41 11.49 5.92
CA ALA A 103 13.53 11.60 7.39
C ALA A 103 12.36 12.34 8.05
N PHE A 104 11.79 13.35 7.38
CA PHE A 104 10.63 14.13 7.82
C PHE A 104 9.49 14.11 6.79
N PHE A 105 9.45 13.10 5.91
CA PHE A 105 8.39 13.02 4.91
C PHE A 105 7.00 13.09 5.59
N ALA A 106 6.10 13.95 5.06
CA ALA A 106 4.74 14.15 5.57
C ALA A 106 4.65 14.56 7.06
N CYS A 107 5.67 15.24 7.62
CA CYS A 107 5.53 15.95 8.90
C CYS A 107 4.75 17.25 8.67
N ASP A 108 3.45 17.14 8.38
CA ASP A 108 2.62 18.20 7.84
C ASP A 108 2.33 19.35 8.82
N LYS A 109 2.62 19.19 10.12
CA LYS A 109 2.54 20.25 11.15
C LYS A 109 3.88 20.87 11.52
N LEU A 110 5.00 20.40 10.99
CA LEU A 110 6.32 20.96 11.26
C LEU A 110 6.40 22.42 10.77
N GLN A 111 6.66 23.37 11.68
CA GLN A 111 6.51 24.82 11.39
C GLN A 111 7.78 25.46 10.85
N ASN A 112 8.94 25.07 11.38
CA ASN A 112 10.24 25.58 10.99
C ASN A 112 11.33 24.54 11.21
N ILE A 113 12.48 24.74 10.53
CA ILE A 113 13.65 23.89 10.70
C ILE A 113 14.93 24.70 10.53
N THR A 114 15.89 24.47 11.44
CA THR A 114 17.26 24.95 11.31
C THR A 114 18.16 23.76 11.05
N ILE A 115 18.84 23.77 9.90
CA ILE A 115 19.83 22.76 9.51
C ILE A 115 21.20 23.23 10.01
N PRO A 116 21.83 22.55 10.98
CA PRO A 116 23.11 22.94 11.55
C PRO A 116 24.25 23.02 10.52
N ALA A 117 25.23 23.85 10.76
CA ALA A 117 26.38 24.02 9.87
C ALA A 117 27.23 22.72 9.70
N SER A 118 27.10 21.81 10.63
CA SER A 118 27.77 20.49 10.62
C SER A 118 27.17 19.50 9.58
N VAL A 119 25.95 19.77 9.07
CA VAL A 119 25.28 18.87 8.11
C VAL A 119 25.95 18.93 6.75
N GLU A 120 26.33 17.77 6.25
CA GLU A 120 27.00 17.57 4.96
C GLU A 120 26.02 17.10 3.86
N THR A 121 24.97 16.33 4.25
CA THR A 121 24.01 15.79 3.30
C THR A 121 22.57 15.83 3.82
N ILE A 122 21.63 16.16 2.91
CA ILE A 122 20.18 16.05 3.11
C ILE A 122 19.66 15.08 2.04
N GLY A 123 19.10 13.97 2.47
CA GLY A 123 18.63 12.89 1.59
C GLY A 123 17.44 13.26 0.71
N ALA A 124 17.12 12.38 -0.23
CA ALA A 124 15.98 12.57 -1.14
C ALA A 124 14.67 12.63 -0.37
N ALA A 125 13.76 13.53 -0.78
CA ALA A 125 12.45 13.76 -0.18
C ALA A 125 12.46 13.98 1.35
N ALA A 126 13.60 14.38 1.96
CA ALA A 126 13.78 14.46 3.41
C ALA A 126 12.68 15.27 4.12
N PHE A 127 12.21 16.38 3.54
CA PHE A 127 11.16 17.24 4.09
C PHE A 127 9.94 17.35 3.16
N SER A 128 9.82 16.44 2.18
CA SER A 128 8.72 16.49 1.22
C SER A 128 7.36 16.36 1.94
N GLY A 129 6.40 17.25 1.60
CA GLY A 129 5.06 17.21 2.18
C GLY A 129 4.92 17.81 3.57
N CYS A 130 5.95 18.49 4.11
CA CYS A 130 5.84 19.27 5.35
C CYS A 130 5.02 20.56 5.10
N LYS A 131 3.69 20.44 5.04
CA LYS A 131 2.79 21.49 4.54
C LYS A 131 2.79 22.77 5.38
N ALA A 132 3.03 22.66 6.70
CA ALA A 132 3.07 23.82 7.63
C ALA A 132 4.46 24.48 7.71
N LEU A 133 5.49 23.90 7.04
CA LEU A 133 6.85 24.41 7.13
C LEU A 133 6.96 25.79 6.48
N GLY A 134 7.01 26.82 7.32
CA GLY A 134 7.01 28.23 6.88
C GLY A 134 8.41 28.83 6.70
N GLU A 135 9.41 28.31 7.44
CA GLU A 135 10.79 28.81 7.40
C GLU A 135 11.81 27.69 7.46
N ILE A 136 12.81 27.78 6.60
CA ILE A 136 13.98 26.90 6.56
C ILE A 136 15.23 27.77 6.74
N THR A 137 16.06 27.47 7.74
CA THR A 137 17.40 28.06 7.88
C THR A 137 18.45 26.98 7.62
N ILE A 138 19.38 27.23 6.70
CA ILE A 138 20.51 26.36 6.38
C ILE A 138 21.80 27.10 6.78
N GLU A 139 22.45 26.65 7.85
CA GLU A 139 23.62 27.32 8.39
C GLU A 139 24.94 27.00 7.65
N GLY A 140 24.98 25.81 7.01
CA GLY A 140 26.14 25.31 6.26
C GLY A 140 25.91 25.27 4.75
N ALA A 141 26.59 24.35 4.07
CA ALA A 141 26.47 24.10 2.63
C ALA A 141 26.28 22.60 2.33
N PRO A 142 25.22 21.96 2.84
CA PRO A 142 24.99 20.52 2.61
C PRO A 142 24.68 20.24 1.13
N ALA A 143 24.98 19.03 0.66
CA ALA A 143 24.42 18.51 -0.56
C ALA A 143 22.93 18.19 -0.36
N ILE A 144 22.05 18.70 -1.22
CA ILE A 144 20.58 18.59 -1.11
C ILE A 144 20.07 17.64 -2.18
N GLY A 145 19.43 16.55 -1.75
CA GLY A 145 18.91 15.48 -2.59
C GLY A 145 17.69 15.86 -3.43
N GLU A 146 17.32 14.95 -4.32
CA GLU A 146 16.11 15.08 -5.17
C GLU A 146 14.86 15.25 -4.29
N TYR A 147 14.00 16.20 -4.63
CA TYR A 147 12.72 16.47 -3.93
C TYR A 147 12.86 16.74 -2.42
N ALA A 148 14.05 17.03 -1.90
CA ALA A 148 14.29 17.17 -0.45
C ALA A 148 13.36 18.17 0.24
N PHE A 149 13.04 19.27 -0.42
CA PHE A 149 12.13 20.33 0.02
C PHE A 149 10.95 20.52 -0.94
N ALA A 150 10.41 19.42 -1.46
CA ALA A 150 9.29 19.48 -2.38
C ALA A 150 7.95 19.62 -1.65
N ARG A 151 6.95 20.18 -2.34
CA ARG A 151 5.54 20.21 -1.89
C ARG A 151 5.33 20.93 -0.55
N LEU A 152 6.11 21.97 -0.30
CA LEU A 152 6.04 22.81 0.91
C LEU A 152 5.07 23.97 0.68
N SER A 153 3.76 23.72 0.73
CA SER A 153 2.73 24.73 0.43
C SER A 153 2.71 25.91 1.42
N GLY A 154 3.20 25.72 2.62
CA GLY A 154 3.29 26.77 3.66
C GLY A 154 4.57 27.61 3.64
N LEU A 155 5.55 27.24 2.79
CA LEU A 155 6.88 27.86 2.82
C LEU A 155 6.85 29.33 2.40
N LYS A 156 7.44 30.18 3.25
CA LYS A 156 7.52 31.64 3.04
C LYS A 156 8.97 32.12 2.91
N THR A 157 9.89 31.50 3.63
CA THR A 157 11.27 31.96 3.72
C THR A 157 12.26 30.81 3.72
N VAL A 158 13.31 30.91 2.91
CA VAL A 158 14.52 30.09 2.99
C VAL A 158 15.71 31.02 3.25
N LYS A 159 16.40 30.79 4.36
CA LYS A 159 17.62 31.52 4.73
C LYS A 159 18.82 30.59 4.61
N VAL A 160 19.85 31.03 3.90
CA VAL A 160 21.11 30.27 3.75
C VAL A 160 22.28 31.12 4.17
N ASN A 161 23.10 30.64 5.12
CA ASN A 161 24.22 31.40 5.66
C ASN A 161 25.53 31.19 4.87
N SER A 162 25.53 30.29 3.88
CA SER A 162 26.70 30.06 3.02
C SER A 162 26.77 31.07 1.86
N LYS A 163 27.98 31.60 1.57
CA LYS A 163 28.25 32.45 0.40
C LYS A 163 28.25 31.64 -0.91
N VAL A 164 28.60 30.35 -0.82
CA VAL A 164 28.55 29.42 -1.96
C VAL A 164 27.24 28.64 -1.89
N PRO A 165 26.45 28.65 -2.99
CA PRO A 165 25.21 27.89 -3.00
C PRO A 165 25.47 26.40 -2.69
N PRO A 166 24.75 25.79 -1.73
CA PRO A 166 24.78 24.36 -1.52
C PRO A 166 24.47 23.61 -2.82
N LYS A 167 25.14 22.47 -3.05
CA LYS A 167 24.82 21.61 -4.20
C LYS A 167 23.39 21.11 -4.06
N ALA A 168 22.56 21.34 -5.07
CA ALA A 168 21.16 20.91 -5.06
C ALA A 168 20.79 20.31 -6.43
N ASP A 169 19.86 19.36 -6.43
CA ASP A 169 19.22 18.86 -7.65
C ASP A 169 18.20 19.86 -8.17
N VAL A 170 17.87 19.80 -9.45
CA VAL A 170 16.83 20.65 -10.07
C VAL A 170 15.45 20.46 -9.43
N SER A 171 15.18 19.28 -8.90
CA SER A 171 13.94 18.91 -8.23
C SER A 171 13.93 19.19 -6.72
N SER A 172 15.09 19.56 -6.11
CA SER A 172 15.20 19.72 -4.64
C SER A 172 14.12 20.61 -4.03
N PHE A 173 13.70 21.67 -4.77
CA PHE A 173 12.66 22.61 -4.36
C PHE A 173 11.43 22.53 -5.27
N TYR A 174 11.07 21.35 -5.74
CA TYR A 174 9.92 21.14 -6.63
C TYR A 174 8.61 21.67 -6.01
N GLY A 175 7.78 22.35 -6.81
CA GLY A 175 6.51 22.95 -6.38
C GLY A 175 6.62 24.36 -5.83
N ILE A 176 7.83 24.92 -5.64
CA ILE A 176 8.02 26.34 -5.33
C ILE A 176 7.92 27.14 -6.64
N ALA A 177 6.93 28.03 -6.72
CA ALA A 177 6.81 28.97 -7.83
C ALA A 177 7.83 30.11 -7.70
N PRO A 178 8.42 30.59 -8.81
CA PRO A 178 9.36 31.70 -8.78
C PRO A 178 8.77 32.95 -8.10
N GLY A 179 9.53 33.55 -7.18
CA GLY A 179 9.12 34.73 -6.44
C GLY A 179 8.10 34.51 -5.31
N SER A 180 7.55 33.28 -5.18
CA SER A 180 6.57 32.98 -4.09
C SER A 180 7.20 32.81 -2.72
N VAL A 181 8.49 32.47 -2.66
CA VAL A 181 9.25 32.25 -1.44
C VAL A 181 10.44 33.19 -1.38
N LYS A 182 10.63 33.85 -0.25
CA LYS A 182 11.76 34.75 -0.04
C LYS A 182 13.04 33.95 0.21
N LEU A 183 14.03 34.06 -0.69
CA LEU A 183 15.36 33.51 -0.49
C LEU A 183 16.28 34.59 0.10
N ILE A 184 16.86 34.33 1.28
CA ILE A 184 17.79 35.21 1.98
C ILE A 184 19.16 34.55 1.96
N VAL A 185 20.14 35.22 1.34
CA VAL A 185 21.53 34.76 1.20
C VAL A 185 22.51 35.82 1.63
N PRO A 186 23.78 35.52 1.94
CA PRO A 186 24.79 36.51 2.30
C PRO A 186 24.96 37.57 1.21
N LYS A 187 25.12 38.84 1.63
CA LYS A 187 25.30 39.97 0.74
C LYS A 187 26.43 39.70 -0.29
N GLY A 188 26.09 39.89 -1.57
CA GLY A 188 27.02 39.72 -2.68
C GLY A 188 27.06 38.32 -3.27
N SER A 189 26.30 37.35 -2.72
CA SER A 189 26.19 35.98 -3.25
C SER A 189 24.95 35.75 -4.11
N GLU A 190 24.05 36.73 -4.27
CA GLU A 190 22.76 36.60 -4.93
C GLU A 190 22.89 36.11 -6.38
N LYS A 191 23.88 36.66 -7.12
CA LYS A 191 24.15 36.23 -8.51
C LYS A 191 24.58 34.78 -8.65
N ALA A 192 25.28 34.25 -7.63
CA ALA A 192 25.68 32.84 -7.60
C ALA A 192 24.44 31.94 -7.40
N TYR A 193 23.55 32.28 -6.47
CA TYR A 193 22.30 31.54 -6.25
C TYR A 193 21.34 31.57 -7.43
N MET A 194 21.23 32.71 -8.14
CA MET A 194 20.42 32.82 -9.36
C MET A 194 20.85 31.86 -10.47
N LYS A 195 22.13 31.48 -10.50
CA LYS A 195 22.71 30.59 -11.53
C LYS A 195 22.85 29.14 -11.08
N ALA A 196 22.78 28.88 -9.77
CA ALA A 196 23.00 27.54 -9.23
C ALA A 196 21.77 26.62 -9.45
N THR A 197 22.06 25.38 -9.86
CA THR A 197 21.04 24.34 -10.01
C THR A 197 20.21 24.19 -8.75
N GLY A 198 18.91 24.00 -8.88
CA GLY A 198 17.94 23.94 -7.78
C GLY A 198 17.57 25.33 -7.24
N TRP A 199 18.57 26.18 -6.95
CA TRP A 199 18.37 27.51 -6.38
C TRP A 199 17.79 28.53 -7.38
N SER A 200 18.11 28.39 -8.66
CA SER A 200 17.56 29.24 -9.73
C SER A 200 16.03 29.23 -9.75
N ARG A 201 15.38 28.17 -9.24
CA ARG A 201 13.91 28.06 -9.15
C ARG A 201 13.27 29.20 -8.33
N PHE A 202 13.95 29.75 -7.36
CA PHE A 202 13.44 30.88 -6.58
C PHE A 202 13.27 32.16 -7.42
N TYR A 203 13.90 32.23 -8.60
CA TYR A 203 13.91 33.40 -9.47
C TYR A 203 13.21 33.15 -10.82
N ALA A 204 13.29 31.93 -11.35
CA ALA A 204 12.72 31.56 -12.63
C ALA A 204 12.42 30.06 -12.71
N GLU A 205 11.47 29.69 -13.58
CA GLU A 205 11.24 28.26 -13.86
C GLU A 205 12.50 27.64 -14.48
N PRO A 206 12.92 26.46 -14.00
CA PRO A 206 14.07 25.74 -14.54
C PRO A 206 13.83 25.37 -16.01
N LYS A 207 14.79 25.72 -16.87
CA LYS A 207 14.78 25.25 -18.26
C LYS A 207 15.24 23.79 -18.30
N MET A 208 14.31 22.90 -18.58
CA MET A 208 14.59 21.47 -18.76
C MET A 208 15.03 21.18 -20.20
N ALA A 209 16.00 20.29 -20.37
CA ALA A 209 16.39 19.81 -21.70
C ALA A 209 15.21 19.10 -22.39
N ARG A 210 15.21 19.16 -23.75
CA ARG A 210 14.23 18.39 -24.52
C ARG A 210 14.39 16.92 -24.27
N GLU A 211 13.28 16.24 -24.02
CA GLU A 211 13.22 14.81 -23.71
C GLU A 211 12.38 14.08 -24.76
N VAL A 212 12.92 12.99 -25.28
CA VAL A 212 12.19 11.98 -26.05
C VAL A 212 12.07 10.74 -25.17
N SER A 213 10.87 10.20 -25.01
CA SER A 213 10.65 9.00 -24.22
C SER A 213 11.46 7.82 -24.76
N ASP A 214 12.02 7.04 -23.83
CA ASP A 214 12.54 5.70 -24.13
C ASP A 214 11.67 4.64 -23.45
N PRO A 215 10.72 4.03 -24.18
CA PRO A 215 9.82 3.03 -23.61
C PRO A 215 10.52 1.82 -23.04
N THR A 216 11.76 1.51 -23.47
CA THR A 216 12.54 0.38 -22.92
C THR A 216 13.07 0.67 -21.52
N GLN A 217 13.06 1.94 -21.08
CA GLN A 217 13.60 2.42 -19.82
C GLN A 217 12.54 2.97 -18.87
N CYS A 218 11.27 3.05 -19.28
CA CYS A 218 10.22 3.69 -18.47
C CYS A 218 8.96 2.87 -18.24
N LEU A 219 8.87 1.64 -18.75
CA LEU A 219 7.69 0.79 -18.60
C LEU A 219 7.86 -0.26 -17.49
N ALA A 220 6.86 -0.38 -16.62
CA ALA A 220 6.64 -1.51 -15.72
C ALA A 220 5.12 -1.63 -15.38
N PRO A 221 4.53 -2.83 -15.57
CA PRO A 221 5.14 -4.05 -16.12
C PRO A 221 5.64 -3.89 -17.56
N MET A 222 6.68 -4.62 -17.88
CA MET A 222 7.19 -4.66 -19.26
C MET A 222 6.19 -5.42 -20.15
N PRO A 223 5.79 -4.86 -21.32
CA PRO A 223 4.85 -5.55 -22.22
C PRO A 223 5.47 -6.80 -22.86
N GLN A 224 4.63 -7.76 -23.28
CA GLN A 224 5.07 -8.99 -23.91
C GLN A 224 5.86 -8.75 -25.20
N LEU A 225 5.46 -7.77 -26.01
CA LEU A 225 6.17 -7.36 -27.23
C LEU A 225 6.18 -5.85 -27.35
N LEU A 226 7.37 -5.28 -27.44
CA LEU A 226 7.61 -3.86 -27.72
C LEU A 226 8.56 -3.74 -28.92
N THR A 227 8.15 -3.02 -29.96
CA THR A 227 8.98 -2.68 -31.11
C THR A 227 9.03 -1.17 -31.29
N VAL A 228 10.22 -0.59 -31.16
CA VAL A 228 10.46 0.86 -31.38
C VAL A 228 11.05 1.05 -32.78
N GLN A 229 10.46 1.97 -33.56
CA GLN A 229 10.93 2.31 -34.92
C GLN A 229 12.04 3.36 -34.83
N LYS A 230 13.30 2.90 -34.85
CA LYS A 230 14.48 3.75 -34.59
C LYS A 230 14.67 4.88 -35.61
N ASP A 231 14.32 4.63 -36.87
CA ASP A 231 14.53 5.59 -37.98
C ASP A 231 13.34 6.52 -38.19
N ALA A 232 12.24 6.34 -37.48
CA ALA A 232 11.05 7.15 -37.58
C ALA A 232 11.17 8.41 -36.69
N LYS A 233 10.69 9.55 -37.21
CA LYS A 233 10.67 10.80 -36.44
C LYS A 233 9.71 10.67 -35.24
N ALA A 234 10.22 10.98 -34.05
CA ALA A 234 9.39 11.03 -32.83
C ALA A 234 8.32 12.13 -32.96
N ILE A 235 7.12 11.87 -32.46
CA ILE A 235 5.99 12.81 -32.48
C ILE A 235 6.04 13.73 -31.26
N ASN A 236 5.86 15.05 -31.51
CA ASN A 236 5.78 16.05 -30.44
C ASN A 236 4.45 15.93 -29.71
N VAL A 237 4.47 15.75 -28.39
CA VAL A 237 3.26 15.56 -27.59
C VAL A 237 2.61 16.87 -27.14
N HIS A 238 3.35 17.98 -27.10
CA HIS A 238 2.85 19.32 -26.75
C HIS A 238 2.11 19.98 -27.90
N THR A 239 1.06 19.32 -28.37
CA THR A 239 0.14 19.77 -29.41
C THR A 239 -1.28 19.41 -29.01
N ALA A 240 -2.25 19.85 -29.81
CA ALA A 240 -3.65 19.46 -29.56
C ALA A 240 -3.85 17.95 -29.71
N TRP A 241 -4.65 17.36 -28.82
CA TRP A 241 -5.03 15.96 -28.87
C TRP A 241 -6.54 15.83 -29.05
N ASN A 242 -6.96 14.90 -29.92
CA ASN A 242 -8.36 14.54 -30.13
C ASN A 242 -8.55 13.08 -29.74
N ILE A 243 -9.49 12.80 -28.82
CA ILE A 243 -9.88 11.43 -28.49
C ILE A 243 -10.95 11.00 -29.48
N VAL A 244 -10.73 9.89 -30.16
CA VAL A 244 -11.58 9.35 -31.22
C VAL A 244 -12.00 7.93 -30.86
N VAL A 245 -13.31 7.65 -30.90
CA VAL A 245 -13.89 6.31 -30.81
C VAL A 245 -14.57 6.01 -32.14
N PRO A 246 -14.01 5.12 -32.98
CA PRO A 246 -14.50 4.88 -34.33
C PRO A 246 -15.94 4.33 -34.40
N HIS A 247 -16.32 3.48 -33.44
CA HIS A 247 -17.61 2.83 -33.40
C HIS A 247 -18.42 3.36 -32.21
N MET A 248 -19.15 4.46 -32.44
CA MET A 248 -20.12 4.99 -31.48
C MET A 248 -21.51 4.53 -31.86
N ASP A 249 -22.13 3.69 -31.05
CA ASP A 249 -23.53 3.36 -31.19
C ASP A 249 -24.43 4.47 -30.63
N GLY A 250 -25.67 4.60 -31.11
CA GLY A 250 -26.57 5.70 -30.72
C GLY A 250 -26.94 5.74 -29.21
N ALA A 251 -26.55 4.72 -28.44
CA ALA A 251 -26.71 4.64 -26.99
C ALA A 251 -25.46 5.06 -26.21
N GLY A 252 -24.44 5.60 -26.87
CA GLY A 252 -23.11 5.84 -26.29
C GLY A 252 -22.14 4.71 -26.62
N THR A 253 -20.89 4.86 -26.20
CA THR A 253 -19.88 3.82 -26.41
C THR A 253 -19.67 3.03 -25.11
N MET A 254 -19.39 1.73 -25.25
CA MET A 254 -18.91 0.91 -24.12
C MET A 254 -17.58 1.40 -23.53
N LEU A 255 -16.88 2.35 -24.19
CA LEU A 255 -15.63 2.97 -23.79
C LEU A 255 -15.79 4.34 -23.08
N ASN A 256 -16.99 4.68 -22.61
CA ASN A 256 -17.20 5.99 -21.96
C ASN A 256 -16.26 6.23 -20.78
N ASN A 257 -16.03 5.21 -19.94
CA ASN A 257 -15.09 5.31 -18.83
C ASN A 257 -13.64 5.51 -19.32
N GLU A 258 -13.21 4.78 -20.34
CA GLU A 258 -11.85 4.85 -20.89
C GLU A 258 -11.60 6.19 -21.60
N VAL A 259 -12.61 6.78 -22.18
CA VAL A 259 -12.57 8.15 -22.75
C VAL A 259 -12.35 9.19 -21.66
N GLU A 260 -13.05 9.07 -20.52
CA GLU A 260 -12.83 9.96 -19.37
C GLU A 260 -11.44 9.75 -18.74
N GLN A 261 -11.00 8.51 -18.57
CA GLN A 261 -9.66 8.18 -18.10
C GLN A 261 -8.57 8.73 -19.04
N ALA A 262 -8.75 8.60 -20.35
CA ALA A 262 -7.85 9.17 -21.34
C ALA A 262 -7.81 10.70 -21.27
N ARG A 263 -8.96 11.35 -21.09
CA ARG A 263 -9.06 12.81 -20.95
C ARG A 263 -8.33 13.29 -19.70
N GLU A 264 -8.56 12.64 -18.57
CA GLU A 264 -7.90 12.95 -17.31
C GLU A 264 -6.38 12.76 -17.42
N MET A 265 -5.92 11.63 -17.95
CA MET A 265 -4.50 11.32 -18.18
C MET A 265 -3.82 12.40 -19.06
N LEU A 266 -4.40 12.72 -20.21
CA LEU A 266 -3.83 13.73 -21.12
C LEU A 266 -3.84 15.12 -20.48
N SER A 267 -4.91 15.50 -19.75
CA SER A 267 -4.99 16.77 -19.03
C SER A 267 -3.89 16.90 -17.97
N ASN A 268 -3.68 15.84 -17.19
CA ASN A 268 -2.66 15.81 -16.14
C ASN A 268 -1.23 15.82 -16.70
N ARG A 269 -0.99 15.21 -17.87
CA ARG A 269 0.34 15.14 -18.48
C ARG A 269 0.66 16.34 -19.39
N ILE A 270 -0.28 16.76 -20.21
CA ILE A 270 -0.03 17.71 -21.31
C ILE A 270 -0.72 19.07 -21.10
N GLY A 271 -1.79 19.11 -20.30
CA GLY A 271 -2.51 20.35 -19.96
C GLY A 271 -3.43 20.91 -21.05
N ASN A 272 -3.40 20.41 -22.27
CA ASN A 272 -4.18 20.91 -23.40
C ASN A 272 -4.88 19.78 -24.15
N ILE A 273 -6.12 19.51 -23.77
CA ILE A 273 -7.01 18.65 -24.56
C ILE A 273 -7.95 19.53 -25.35
N VAL A 274 -8.01 19.32 -26.66
CA VAL A 274 -8.88 20.07 -27.54
C VAL A 274 -10.06 19.23 -27.99
N ASN A 275 -11.26 19.80 -27.86
CA ASN A 275 -12.46 19.23 -28.47
C ASN A 275 -12.48 19.46 -29.99
N SER A 276 -12.27 18.39 -30.74
CA SER A 276 -12.95 17.95 -31.98
C SER A 276 -12.89 18.76 -33.28
N ARG A 277 -12.24 19.90 -33.44
CA ARG A 277 -12.17 20.60 -34.75
C ARG A 277 -10.81 21.16 -35.15
N GLN A 278 -9.79 21.07 -34.32
CA GLN A 278 -8.45 21.52 -34.64
C GLN A 278 -7.58 20.36 -35.18
N ARG A 279 -6.65 20.64 -36.07
CA ARG A 279 -5.61 19.69 -36.49
C ARG A 279 -4.71 19.38 -35.31
N GLY A 280 -4.69 18.13 -34.86
CA GLY A 280 -3.90 17.64 -33.73
C GLY A 280 -3.63 16.14 -33.83
N LEU A 281 -2.89 15.60 -32.87
CA LEU A 281 -2.70 14.17 -32.74
C LEU A 281 -4.03 13.50 -32.36
N GLN A 282 -4.20 12.27 -32.82
CA GLN A 282 -5.37 11.46 -32.46
C GLN A 282 -4.99 10.43 -31.42
N LEU A 283 -5.81 10.30 -30.39
CA LEU A 283 -5.84 9.12 -29.53
C LEU A 283 -7.09 8.32 -29.88
N VAL A 284 -6.91 7.25 -30.64
CA VAL A 284 -7.99 6.38 -31.10
C VAL A 284 -8.12 5.26 -30.08
N LEU A 285 -9.34 5.09 -29.54
CA LEU A 285 -9.71 3.99 -28.64
C LEU A 285 -10.74 3.09 -29.33
N ASP A 286 -10.43 1.81 -29.43
CA ASP A 286 -11.27 0.85 -30.17
C ASP A 286 -11.27 -0.53 -29.50
N ILE A 287 -12.22 -1.36 -29.89
CA ILE A 287 -12.35 -2.76 -29.46
C ILE A 287 -11.92 -3.69 -30.59
N ASP A 288 -11.09 -4.69 -30.24
CA ASP A 288 -10.70 -5.78 -31.14
C ASP A 288 -11.00 -7.13 -30.45
N SER A 289 -12.18 -7.65 -30.70
CA SER A 289 -12.66 -8.91 -30.12
C SER A 289 -11.85 -10.14 -30.53
N SER A 290 -10.95 -10.01 -31.51
CA SER A 290 -10.08 -11.12 -31.96
C SER A 290 -8.89 -11.39 -31.06
N LEU A 291 -8.59 -10.48 -30.08
CA LEU A 291 -7.54 -10.69 -29.10
C LEU A 291 -7.88 -11.85 -28.15
N ASP A 292 -6.87 -12.54 -27.64
CA ASP A 292 -7.07 -13.83 -26.93
C ASP A 292 -7.57 -13.68 -25.48
N ASP A 293 -7.21 -12.59 -24.78
CA ASP A 293 -7.51 -12.38 -23.35
C ASP A 293 -8.28 -11.07 -23.15
N ASP A 294 -9.20 -11.02 -22.19
CA ASP A 294 -10.05 -9.85 -21.90
C ASP A 294 -9.25 -8.61 -21.50
N GLU A 295 -8.04 -8.79 -21.00
CA GLU A 295 -7.11 -7.70 -20.64
C GLU A 295 -6.07 -7.43 -21.75
N ALA A 296 -6.10 -8.20 -22.86
CA ALA A 296 -5.16 -8.02 -23.97
C ALA A 296 -5.41 -6.73 -24.73
N TYR A 297 -4.31 -6.14 -25.23
CA TYR A 297 -4.37 -4.91 -26.04
C TYR A 297 -3.24 -4.80 -27.06
N THR A 298 -3.46 -3.93 -28.05
CA THR A 298 -2.43 -3.38 -28.92
C THR A 298 -2.36 -1.87 -28.76
N LEU A 299 -1.15 -1.30 -28.81
CA LEU A 299 -0.89 0.12 -28.82
C LEU A 299 0.09 0.44 -29.94
N ALA A 300 -0.28 1.33 -30.84
CA ALA A 300 0.58 1.78 -31.92
C ALA A 300 0.72 3.30 -31.90
N VAL A 301 1.95 3.80 -32.02
CA VAL A 301 2.28 5.21 -32.16
C VAL A 301 2.80 5.43 -33.58
N ASP A 302 2.16 6.31 -34.32
CA ASP A 302 2.56 6.74 -35.66
C ASP A 302 2.56 8.26 -35.78
N ALA A 303 2.80 8.78 -37.02
CA ALA A 303 2.85 10.21 -37.26
C ALA A 303 1.51 10.96 -37.01
N LYS A 304 0.39 10.24 -36.90
CA LYS A 304 -0.95 10.81 -36.67
C LYS A 304 -1.32 10.83 -35.20
N GLY A 305 -0.67 10.01 -34.37
CA GLY A 305 -0.93 9.92 -32.95
C GLY A 305 -0.82 8.49 -32.40
N VAL A 306 -1.76 8.10 -31.54
CA VAL A 306 -1.77 6.84 -30.84
C VAL A 306 -3.07 6.07 -31.14
N ASN A 307 -2.93 4.80 -31.47
CA ASN A 307 -4.02 3.87 -31.75
C ASN A 307 -4.01 2.78 -30.69
N ILE A 308 -5.07 2.65 -29.92
CA ILE A 308 -5.25 1.63 -28.88
C ILE A 308 -6.43 0.74 -29.26
N LYS A 309 -6.23 -0.56 -29.19
CA LYS A 309 -7.30 -1.56 -29.31
C LYS A 309 -7.19 -2.55 -28.16
N GLY A 310 -8.24 -2.72 -27.41
CA GLY A 310 -8.36 -3.76 -26.36
C GLY A 310 -9.40 -4.81 -26.76
N LYS A 311 -9.31 -6.05 -26.25
CA LYS A 311 -10.38 -7.01 -26.42
C LYS A 311 -11.67 -6.54 -25.74
N THR A 312 -11.52 -5.93 -24.57
CA THR A 312 -12.59 -5.34 -23.76
C THR A 312 -12.18 -3.91 -23.33
N PRO A 313 -13.07 -3.12 -22.73
CA PRO A 313 -12.72 -1.84 -22.11
C PRO A 313 -11.53 -1.94 -21.14
N ARG A 314 -11.41 -3.06 -20.40
CA ARG A 314 -10.29 -3.31 -19.49
C ARG A 314 -8.95 -3.36 -20.23
N GLY A 315 -8.88 -4.00 -21.40
CA GLY A 315 -7.66 -3.99 -22.24
C GLY A 315 -7.31 -2.59 -22.72
N VAL A 316 -8.29 -1.79 -23.13
CA VAL A 316 -8.09 -0.36 -23.51
C VAL A 316 -7.54 0.44 -22.31
N PHE A 317 -8.09 0.24 -21.12
CA PHE A 317 -7.63 0.89 -19.90
C PHE A 317 -6.15 0.56 -19.59
N TRP A 318 -5.74 -0.71 -19.68
CA TRP A 318 -4.34 -1.08 -19.46
C TRP A 318 -3.38 -0.50 -20.49
N ALA A 319 -3.85 -0.36 -21.73
CA ALA A 319 -3.08 0.36 -22.76
C ALA A 319 -2.93 1.85 -22.44
N LEU A 320 -3.95 2.51 -21.86
CA LEU A 320 -3.87 3.89 -21.37
C LEU A 320 -2.84 4.02 -20.24
N MET A 321 -2.78 3.06 -19.31
CA MET A 321 -1.75 3.06 -18.25
C MET A 321 -0.33 2.89 -18.83
N THR A 322 -0.18 2.12 -19.90
CA THR A 322 1.09 2.02 -20.63
C THR A 322 1.43 3.33 -21.34
N LEU A 323 0.47 3.98 -21.98
CA LEU A 323 0.66 5.29 -22.61
C LEU A 323 1.04 6.37 -21.57
N ASP A 324 0.40 6.38 -20.41
CA ASP A 324 0.75 7.28 -19.29
C ASP A 324 2.23 7.15 -18.89
N GLN A 325 2.73 5.92 -18.80
CA GLN A 325 4.15 5.66 -18.50
C GLN A 325 5.09 6.13 -19.63
N ILE A 326 4.70 5.96 -20.89
CA ILE A 326 5.47 6.48 -22.04
C ILE A 326 5.51 8.01 -22.03
N LEU A 327 4.39 8.68 -21.76
CA LEU A 327 4.30 10.14 -21.66
C LEU A 327 5.08 10.70 -20.46
N ARG A 328 5.16 9.96 -19.37
CA ARG A 328 5.99 10.30 -18.21
C ARG A 328 7.49 10.27 -18.54
N GLY A 329 7.93 9.30 -19.35
CA GLY A 329 9.34 9.10 -19.72
C GLY A 329 10.25 8.88 -18.54
N SER A 330 11.33 9.65 -18.42
CA SER A 330 12.33 9.57 -17.34
C SER A 330 11.81 10.03 -15.96
N GLY A 331 10.63 10.61 -15.90
CA GLY A 331 10.07 11.17 -14.66
C GLY A 331 10.66 12.51 -14.21
N ASN A 332 11.61 13.07 -14.97
CA ASN A 332 12.20 14.38 -14.67
C ASN A 332 11.22 15.53 -14.89
N LYS A 333 10.25 15.33 -15.79
CA LYS A 333 9.16 16.25 -16.12
C LYS A 333 7.81 15.60 -15.87
N GLU A 334 6.75 16.38 -15.91
CA GLU A 334 5.38 15.85 -15.91
C GLU A 334 5.07 15.07 -17.18
N CYS A 335 5.59 15.56 -18.32
CA CYS A 335 5.47 14.93 -19.63
C CYS A 335 6.76 15.12 -20.44
N VAL A 336 7.13 14.13 -21.23
CA VAL A 336 8.19 14.25 -22.23
C VAL A 336 7.81 15.23 -23.35
N ASP A 337 8.79 15.69 -24.14
CA ASP A 337 8.52 16.57 -25.29
C ASP A 337 8.08 15.78 -26.53
N ALA A 338 8.49 14.51 -26.62
CA ALA A 338 8.14 13.66 -27.74
C ALA A 338 8.15 12.19 -27.37
N ILE A 339 7.39 11.38 -28.11
CA ILE A 339 7.39 9.92 -28.01
C ILE A 339 7.81 9.29 -29.35
N PRO A 340 8.57 8.17 -29.32
CA PRO A 340 8.98 7.49 -30.55
C PRO A 340 7.78 6.79 -31.20
N GLN A 341 7.87 6.55 -32.52
CA GLN A 341 6.93 5.62 -33.16
C GLN A 341 7.25 4.20 -32.72
N LEU A 342 6.20 3.45 -32.36
CA LEU A 342 6.34 2.12 -31.77
C LEU A 342 5.07 1.29 -31.93
N THR A 343 5.20 -0.01 -31.69
CA THR A 343 4.06 -0.93 -31.52
C THR A 343 4.24 -1.77 -30.27
N ILE A 344 3.15 -2.00 -29.55
CA ILE A 344 3.06 -2.88 -28.40
C ILE A 344 1.93 -3.90 -28.67
N LYS A 345 2.19 -5.18 -28.36
CA LYS A 345 1.18 -6.21 -28.19
C LYS A 345 1.36 -6.80 -26.80
N ASP A 346 0.31 -6.83 -26.04
CA ASP A 346 0.41 -7.13 -24.61
C ASP A 346 -0.80 -7.91 -24.08
N THR A 347 -0.54 -8.76 -23.11
CA THR A 347 -1.54 -9.59 -22.44
C THR A 347 -0.97 -10.04 -21.09
N PRO A 348 -1.81 -10.17 -20.02
CA PRO A 348 -1.31 -10.58 -18.72
C PRO A 348 -0.91 -12.06 -18.71
N ARG A 349 0.02 -12.42 -17.81
CA ARG A 349 0.41 -13.79 -17.50
C ARG A 349 -0.59 -14.47 -16.55
N THR A 350 -1.14 -13.69 -15.59
CA THR A 350 -2.09 -14.18 -14.58
C THR A 350 -3.39 -13.38 -14.61
N HIS A 351 -4.50 -14.02 -14.25
CA HIS A 351 -5.81 -13.38 -14.20
C HIS A 351 -5.92 -12.33 -13.10
N VAL A 352 -5.33 -12.60 -11.94
CA VAL A 352 -5.39 -11.72 -10.76
C VAL A 352 -3.99 -11.29 -10.33
N ARG A 353 -3.86 -10.01 -10.04
CA ARG A 353 -2.68 -9.33 -9.52
C ARG A 353 -3.15 -8.44 -8.39
N GLU A 354 -3.03 -8.96 -7.17
CA GLU A 354 -3.73 -8.47 -5.99
C GLU A 354 -2.80 -7.76 -5.01
N LEU A 355 -3.32 -6.74 -4.35
CA LEU A 355 -2.79 -6.29 -3.06
C LEU A 355 -3.86 -6.48 -1.98
N MET A 356 -3.48 -7.08 -0.86
CA MET A 356 -4.30 -7.15 0.34
C MET A 356 -3.86 -6.07 1.32
N VAL A 357 -4.83 -5.36 1.91
CA VAL A 357 -4.62 -4.41 3.01
C VAL A 357 -5.44 -4.83 4.22
N ASP A 358 -4.93 -4.53 5.40
CA ASP A 358 -5.48 -4.95 6.69
C ASP A 358 -6.00 -3.77 7.53
N PRO A 359 -7.19 -3.26 7.25
CA PRO A 359 -7.81 -2.25 8.12
C PRO A 359 -8.29 -2.79 9.48
N ALA A 360 -8.25 -4.12 9.70
CA ALA A 360 -8.65 -4.69 11.00
C ALA A 360 -7.66 -4.33 12.10
N ARG A 361 -6.35 -4.50 11.87
CA ARG A 361 -5.33 -4.15 12.86
C ARG A 361 -5.12 -2.64 12.93
N THR A 362 -4.97 -1.96 11.80
CA THR A 362 -4.87 -0.49 11.75
C THR A 362 -5.90 0.07 10.77
N PHE A 363 -6.85 0.85 11.28
CA PHE A 363 -7.92 1.42 10.45
C PHE A 363 -7.36 2.37 9.39
N ILE A 364 -7.72 2.12 8.14
CA ILE A 364 -7.38 2.96 7.00
C ILE A 364 -8.57 3.89 6.73
N PRO A 365 -8.42 5.22 6.81
CA PRO A 365 -9.50 6.15 6.47
C PRO A 365 -10.04 5.90 5.06
N PHE A 366 -11.34 6.07 4.86
CA PHE A 366 -12.02 5.74 3.60
C PHE A 366 -11.41 6.44 2.37
N ASP A 367 -11.08 7.74 2.52
CA ASP A 367 -10.48 8.51 1.41
C ASP A 367 -9.07 8.01 1.06
N GLU A 368 -8.30 7.55 2.05
CA GLU A 368 -6.97 6.96 1.84
C GLU A 368 -7.07 5.60 1.15
N LEU A 369 -8.07 4.80 1.53
CA LEU A 369 -8.35 3.53 0.85
C LEU A 369 -8.73 3.75 -0.62
N LYS A 370 -9.55 4.78 -0.91
CA LYS A 370 -9.86 5.19 -2.29
C LYS A 370 -8.62 5.64 -3.05
N ALA A 371 -7.74 6.45 -2.42
CA ALA A 371 -6.54 6.97 -3.05
C ALA A 371 -5.52 5.87 -3.42
N PHE A 372 -5.59 4.71 -2.77
CA PHE A 372 -4.72 3.56 -3.06
C PHE A 372 -5.02 2.90 -4.40
N ILE A 373 -6.30 2.90 -4.83
CA ILE A 373 -6.79 2.21 -6.04
C ILE A 373 -6.14 2.72 -7.34
N PRO A 374 -6.11 4.05 -7.62
CA PRO A 374 -5.46 4.55 -8.83
C PRO A 374 -3.96 4.22 -8.89
N GLU A 375 -3.28 4.18 -7.73
CA GLU A 375 -1.86 3.85 -7.70
C GLU A 375 -1.61 2.38 -8.04
N MET A 376 -2.46 1.47 -7.57
CA MET A 376 -2.44 0.06 -7.98
C MET A 376 -2.65 -0.09 -9.50
N ALA A 377 -3.66 0.58 -10.04
CA ALA A 377 -4.04 0.50 -11.45
C ALA A 377 -2.93 1.01 -12.39
N ARG A 378 -2.12 2.00 -11.99
CA ARG A 378 -0.96 2.49 -12.77
C ARG A 378 0.02 1.39 -13.16
N TYR A 379 0.09 0.34 -12.35
CA TYR A 379 0.98 -0.80 -12.55
C TYR A 379 0.21 -2.08 -12.91
N LYS A 380 -1.05 -1.95 -13.36
CA LYS A 380 -1.90 -3.06 -13.81
C LYS A 380 -2.23 -4.10 -12.73
N LEU A 381 -2.21 -3.70 -11.46
CA LEU A 381 -2.81 -4.48 -10.38
C LEU A 381 -4.33 -4.33 -10.48
N ASN A 382 -5.08 -5.45 -10.41
CA ASN A 382 -6.49 -5.49 -10.74
C ASN A 382 -7.41 -6.00 -9.63
N ALA A 383 -6.87 -6.26 -8.43
CA ALA A 383 -7.68 -6.63 -7.27
C ALA A 383 -7.15 -6.00 -5.98
N LEU A 384 -8.05 -5.44 -5.17
CA LEU A 384 -7.80 -4.97 -3.82
C LEU A 384 -8.56 -5.87 -2.84
N HIS A 385 -7.82 -6.65 -2.08
CA HIS A 385 -8.34 -7.53 -1.06
C HIS A 385 -8.40 -6.79 0.29
N LEU A 386 -9.55 -6.85 0.96
CA LEU A 386 -9.81 -6.13 2.21
C LEU A 386 -9.97 -7.09 3.38
N HIS A 387 -8.93 -7.18 4.22
CA HIS A 387 -8.96 -7.91 5.48
C HIS A 387 -9.52 -7.03 6.59
N ARG A 388 -10.86 -7.09 6.80
CA ARG A 388 -11.60 -6.12 7.64
C ARG A 388 -12.03 -6.66 8.99
N VAL A 389 -11.78 -7.92 9.24
CA VAL A 389 -12.17 -8.61 10.47
C VAL A 389 -10.97 -9.39 10.98
N ASP A 390 -10.65 -9.22 12.25
CA ASP A 390 -9.64 -9.98 12.96
C ASP A 390 -9.87 -9.91 14.48
N ASP A 391 -9.03 -10.56 15.26
CA ASP A 391 -9.07 -10.56 16.73
C ASP A 391 -9.14 -9.16 17.34
N GLN A 392 -8.56 -8.16 16.64
CA GLN A 392 -8.41 -6.81 17.14
C GLN A 392 -9.56 -5.87 16.77
N SER A 393 -10.32 -6.16 15.73
CA SER A 393 -11.44 -5.28 15.33
C SER A 393 -12.36 -5.91 14.28
N TRP A 394 -13.60 -5.43 14.28
CA TRP A 394 -14.57 -5.61 13.20
C TRP A 394 -14.81 -4.29 12.49
N ARG A 395 -14.52 -4.19 11.18
CA ARG A 395 -14.46 -2.93 10.43
C ARG A 395 -15.53 -2.75 9.35
N ILE A 396 -16.48 -3.66 9.22
CA ILE A 396 -17.56 -3.57 8.22
C ILE A 396 -18.92 -3.53 8.90
N GLU A 397 -19.78 -2.58 8.52
CA GLU A 397 -21.16 -2.53 9.00
C GLU A 397 -21.95 -3.74 8.51
N ILE A 398 -22.59 -4.45 9.48
CA ILE A 398 -23.58 -5.49 9.23
C ILE A 398 -24.88 -5.02 9.87
N LYS A 399 -25.87 -4.68 9.08
CA LYS A 399 -27.14 -4.10 9.57
C LYS A 399 -27.92 -5.04 10.46
N LYS A 400 -27.78 -6.35 10.24
CA LYS A 400 -28.36 -7.39 11.11
C LYS A 400 -27.69 -7.41 12.49
N TYR A 401 -26.42 -7.01 12.57
CA TYR A 401 -25.62 -7.08 13.80
C TYR A 401 -24.86 -5.75 14.05
N PRO A 402 -25.57 -4.63 14.33
CA PRO A 402 -24.94 -3.31 14.46
C PRO A 402 -23.93 -3.26 15.61
N GLN A 403 -24.10 -4.12 16.62
CA GLN A 403 -23.19 -4.23 17.77
C GLN A 403 -21.74 -4.53 17.34
N LEU A 404 -21.52 -5.21 16.22
CA LEU A 404 -20.18 -5.50 15.70
C LEU A 404 -19.36 -4.22 15.47
N THR A 405 -19.95 -3.20 14.87
CA THR A 405 -19.27 -1.93 14.65
C THR A 405 -19.38 -0.98 15.84
N GLU A 406 -20.47 -1.02 16.60
CA GLU A 406 -20.64 -0.17 17.80
C GLU A 406 -19.66 -0.54 18.92
N GLN A 407 -19.38 -1.83 19.12
CA GLN A 407 -18.61 -2.33 20.26
C GLN A 407 -17.23 -2.86 19.87
N ALA A 408 -17.07 -3.50 18.69
CA ALA A 408 -15.85 -4.16 18.29
C ALA A 408 -15.03 -3.40 17.23
N SER A 409 -15.33 -2.13 16.96
CA SER A 409 -14.54 -1.27 16.05
C SER A 409 -13.54 -0.34 16.77
N TYR A 410 -13.44 -0.45 18.09
CA TYR A 410 -12.57 0.39 18.91
C TYR A 410 -11.75 -0.42 19.90
N ARG A 411 -10.48 -0.10 20.02
CA ARG A 411 -9.60 -0.55 21.11
C ARG A 411 -8.53 0.50 21.44
N TRP A 412 -7.93 0.35 22.62
CA TRP A 412 -6.77 1.13 23.03
C TRP A 412 -5.51 0.28 23.02
N GLY A 413 -4.61 0.62 22.13
CA GLY A 413 -3.31 -0.02 22.05
C GLY A 413 -3.24 -1.23 21.12
N GLN A 414 -2.02 -1.50 20.69
CA GLN A 414 -1.59 -2.68 19.95
C GLN A 414 -0.17 -2.99 20.42
N ASP A 415 0.04 -4.08 21.17
CA ASP A 415 1.31 -4.41 21.81
C ASP A 415 1.87 -3.21 22.63
N ASP A 416 3.06 -2.73 22.31
CA ASP A 416 3.67 -1.55 22.93
C ASP A 416 3.24 -0.21 22.31
N ILE A 417 2.46 -0.23 21.23
CA ILE A 417 1.91 0.96 20.57
C ILE A 417 0.62 1.37 21.30
N LYS A 418 0.68 2.39 22.14
CA LYS A 418 -0.41 2.85 22.99
C LYS A 418 -1.14 4.05 22.37
N GLN A 419 -2.00 3.79 21.39
CA GLN A 419 -2.84 4.79 20.73
C GLN A 419 -4.27 4.25 20.49
N PRO A 420 -5.26 5.14 20.27
CA PRO A 420 -6.59 4.69 19.92
C PRO A 420 -6.64 4.14 18.49
N TYR A 421 -7.23 2.95 18.33
CA TYR A 421 -7.59 2.38 17.04
C TYR A 421 -9.10 2.33 16.96
N LYS A 422 -9.69 3.10 16.03
CA LYS A 422 -11.14 3.17 15.85
C LYS A 422 -11.51 3.43 14.40
N GLY A 423 -12.71 3.04 14.04
CA GLY A 423 -13.30 3.29 12.73
C GLY A 423 -13.86 2.00 12.13
N PHE A 424 -14.79 2.18 11.24
CA PHE A 424 -15.38 1.13 10.40
C PHE A 424 -15.88 1.75 9.11
N TYR A 425 -16.23 0.92 8.16
CA TYR A 425 -16.82 1.34 6.90
C TYR A 425 -18.31 1.02 6.91
N THR A 426 -19.11 1.99 6.51
CA THR A 426 -20.54 1.75 6.27
C THR A 426 -20.73 0.96 4.97
N GLN A 427 -21.90 0.34 4.82
CA GLN A 427 -22.23 -0.37 3.57
C GLN A 427 -22.27 0.58 2.37
N GLU A 428 -22.73 1.81 2.59
CA GLU A 428 -22.76 2.85 1.57
C GLU A 428 -21.36 3.22 1.11
N GLN A 429 -20.39 3.39 2.05
CA GLN A 429 -18.99 3.62 1.71
C GLN A 429 -18.40 2.44 0.92
N MET A 430 -18.75 1.19 1.27
CA MET A 430 -18.25 0.04 0.52
C MET A 430 -18.83 -0.03 -0.89
N ARG A 431 -20.12 0.29 -1.08
CA ARG A 431 -20.70 0.40 -2.43
C ARG A 431 -20.07 1.53 -3.24
N GLU A 432 -19.78 2.67 -2.59
CA GLU A 432 -19.03 3.76 -3.23
C GLU A 432 -17.63 3.34 -3.64
N LEU A 433 -16.91 2.61 -2.77
CA LEU A 433 -15.58 2.10 -3.06
C LEU A 433 -15.59 1.16 -4.27
N VAL A 434 -16.55 0.23 -4.31
CA VAL A 434 -16.74 -0.70 -5.43
C VAL A 434 -16.99 0.06 -6.74
N ALA A 435 -17.90 1.02 -6.73
CA ALA A 435 -18.21 1.82 -7.92
C ALA A 435 -17.02 2.69 -8.36
N TYR A 436 -16.22 3.20 -7.41
CA TYR A 436 -15.00 3.94 -7.68
C TYR A 436 -13.90 3.04 -8.27
N ALA A 437 -13.67 1.87 -7.68
CA ALA A 437 -12.67 0.90 -8.12
C ALA A 437 -12.97 0.38 -9.53
N ALA A 438 -14.26 0.20 -9.87
CA ALA A 438 -14.68 -0.23 -11.21
C ALA A 438 -14.21 0.72 -12.32
N LYS A 439 -14.06 2.04 -12.05
CA LYS A 439 -13.51 3.01 -13.01
C LYS A 439 -12.05 2.75 -13.35
N TYR A 440 -11.33 2.07 -12.47
CA TYR A 440 -9.92 1.69 -12.61
C TYR A 440 -9.74 0.21 -12.94
N HIS A 441 -10.84 -0.51 -13.23
CA HIS A 441 -10.85 -1.96 -13.46
C HIS A 441 -10.21 -2.76 -12.32
N VAL A 442 -10.30 -2.26 -11.09
CA VAL A 442 -9.85 -2.93 -9.87
C VAL A 442 -11.06 -3.56 -9.17
N GLU A 443 -11.00 -4.85 -8.92
CA GLU A 443 -12.02 -5.60 -8.18
C GLU A 443 -11.78 -5.50 -6.68
N ILE A 444 -12.85 -5.31 -5.89
CA ILE A 444 -12.76 -5.33 -4.42
C ILE A 444 -13.13 -6.72 -3.93
N VAL A 445 -12.16 -7.43 -3.35
CA VAL A 445 -12.34 -8.77 -2.78
C VAL A 445 -12.56 -8.64 -1.26
N PRO A 446 -13.76 -8.95 -0.74
CA PRO A 446 -14.02 -8.90 0.70
C PRO A 446 -13.53 -10.17 1.41
N GLU A 447 -13.00 -10.02 2.63
CA GLU A 447 -12.67 -11.11 3.53
C GLU A 447 -13.46 -11.04 4.82
N ILE A 448 -13.92 -12.18 5.31
CA ILE A 448 -14.40 -12.42 6.65
C ILE A 448 -13.67 -13.67 7.16
N GLU A 449 -13.00 -13.52 8.27
CA GLU A 449 -12.25 -14.60 8.89
C GLU A 449 -13.16 -15.69 9.48
N MET A 450 -12.71 -16.92 9.42
CA MET A 450 -13.28 -18.05 10.12
C MET A 450 -12.34 -19.27 10.05
N PRO A 451 -12.33 -20.14 11.05
CA PRO A 451 -12.94 -20.00 12.38
C PRO A 451 -12.04 -19.26 13.37
N GLY A 452 -10.78 -18.97 13.02
CA GLY A 452 -9.83 -18.16 13.79
C GLY A 452 -10.01 -16.67 13.51
N HIS A 453 -9.20 -15.84 14.17
CA HIS A 453 -9.16 -14.38 13.97
C HIS A 453 -10.53 -13.67 14.14
N GLU A 454 -11.38 -14.20 15.06
CA GLU A 454 -12.77 -13.76 15.24
C GLU A 454 -13.06 -13.25 16.67
N VAL A 455 -12.03 -12.96 17.49
CA VAL A 455 -12.24 -12.47 18.85
C VAL A 455 -13.04 -11.17 18.88
N ALA A 456 -12.94 -10.33 17.87
CA ALA A 456 -13.78 -9.13 17.78
C ALA A 456 -15.28 -9.47 17.75
N ALA A 457 -15.71 -10.43 16.93
CA ALA A 457 -17.10 -10.88 16.91
C ALA A 457 -17.48 -11.64 18.19
N ILE A 458 -16.60 -12.50 18.68
CA ILE A 458 -16.79 -13.27 19.92
C ILE A 458 -16.94 -12.35 21.13
N SER A 459 -16.24 -11.21 21.18
CA SER A 459 -16.37 -10.23 22.26
C SER A 459 -17.78 -9.65 22.38
N VAL A 460 -18.52 -9.63 21.27
CA VAL A 460 -19.91 -9.14 21.18
C VAL A 460 -20.93 -10.27 21.30
N PHE A 461 -20.63 -11.40 20.67
CA PHE A 461 -21.49 -12.60 20.65
C PHE A 461 -20.73 -13.81 21.22
N PRO A 462 -20.69 -13.93 22.57
CA PRO A 462 -19.98 -15.03 23.23
C PRO A 462 -20.46 -16.43 22.82
N GLU A 463 -21.67 -16.55 22.31
CA GLU A 463 -22.26 -17.81 21.83
C GLU A 463 -21.51 -18.38 20.61
N LEU A 464 -20.73 -17.56 19.90
CA LEU A 464 -19.95 -17.99 18.74
C LEU A 464 -18.79 -18.91 19.13
N THR A 465 -18.20 -18.74 20.31
CA THR A 465 -17.10 -19.61 20.80
C THR A 465 -17.57 -20.81 21.60
N CYS A 466 -16.71 -21.81 21.69
CA CYS A 466 -16.97 -23.02 22.49
C CYS A 466 -17.15 -22.75 23.99
N HIS A 467 -16.43 -21.79 24.53
CA HIS A 467 -16.46 -21.41 25.92
C HIS A 467 -17.71 -20.60 26.32
N GLN A 468 -18.41 -19.98 25.35
CA GLN A 468 -19.61 -19.18 25.56
C GLN A 468 -19.46 -18.13 26.67
N ARG A 469 -18.27 -17.57 26.78
CA ARG A 469 -17.93 -16.52 27.74
C ARG A 469 -17.49 -15.27 27.01
N GLN A 470 -17.79 -14.12 27.60
CA GLN A 470 -17.31 -12.83 27.06
C GLN A 470 -15.79 -12.75 27.21
N VAL A 471 -15.13 -12.42 26.11
CA VAL A 471 -13.70 -12.15 26.05
C VAL A 471 -13.48 -10.71 25.60
N PRO A 472 -12.44 -10.02 26.07
CA PRO A 472 -12.13 -8.68 25.59
C PRO A 472 -11.54 -8.75 24.18
N ILE A 473 -11.74 -7.70 23.40
CA ILE A 473 -11.02 -7.49 22.12
C ILE A 473 -9.52 -7.53 22.39
N ARG A 474 -8.79 -8.18 21.50
CA ARG A 474 -7.33 -8.28 21.64
C ARG A 474 -6.64 -6.95 21.38
N THR A 475 -5.57 -6.70 22.13
CA THR A 475 -4.65 -5.58 21.95
C THR A 475 -3.22 -6.04 21.71
N THR A 476 -3.04 -7.32 21.37
CA THR A 476 -1.74 -7.93 21.07
C THR A 476 -1.79 -8.66 19.74
N CYS A 477 -0.64 -8.74 19.06
CA CYS A 477 -0.46 -9.59 17.90
C CYS A 477 -0.52 -11.08 18.24
N GLY A 478 -0.45 -11.91 17.20
CA GLY A 478 -0.42 -13.37 17.30
C GLY A 478 -1.82 -13.98 17.32
N VAL A 479 -1.88 -15.28 17.57
CA VAL A 479 -3.05 -16.14 17.37
C VAL A 479 -3.83 -16.33 18.67
N SER A 480 -5.16 -16.30 18.58
CA SER A 480 -6.06 -16.59 19.69
C SER A 480 -6.46 -18.07 19.71
N ASN A 481 -6.75 -18.59 20.90
CA ASN A 481 -7.40 -19.90 21.08
C ASN A 481 -8.92 -19.81 21.17
N GLU A 482 -9.50 -18.64 21.07
CA GLU A 482 -10.95 -18.44 20.98
C GLU A 482 -11.34 -18.50 19.50
N LEU A 483 -11.94 -19.61 19.10
CA LEU A 483 -12.34 -19.89 17.73
C LEU A 483 -13.87 -19.98 17.63
N LEU A 484 -14.43 -19.75 16.45
CA LEU A 484 -15.84 -20.07 16.18
C LEU A 484 -16.11 -21.54 16.43
N CYS A 485 -17.25 -21.85 17.02
CA CYS A 485 -17.65 -23.22 17.38
C CYS A 485 -18.37 -23.91 16.21
N PRO A 486 -17.73 -24.88 15.51
CA PRO A 486 -18.38 -25.60 14.40
C PRO A 486 -19.57 -26.47 14.83
N GLY A 487 -19.64 -26.84 16.11
CA GLY A 487 -20.75 -27.60 16.68
C GLY A 487 -21.96 -26.77 17.07
N ASN A 488 -21.91 -25.43 16.91
CA ASN A 488 -23.00 -24.53 17.27
C ASN A 488 -23.73 -24.01 16.02
N GLU A 489 -25.03 -24.27 15.88
CA GLU A 489 -25.81 -23.80 14.72
C GLU A 489 -25.91 -22.27 14.66
N PHE A 490 -25.81 -21.56 15.78
CA PHE A 490 -25.75 -20.10 15.78
C PHE A 490 -24.53 -19.54 14.97
N THR A 491 -23.42 -20.28 14.96
CA THR A 491 -22.25 -19.93 14.11
C THR A 491 -22.65 -19.82 12.63
N TYR A 492 -23.44 -20.77 12.14
CA TYR A 492 -23.88 -20.78 10.74
C TYR A 492 -24.98 -19.74 10.44
N GLU A 493 -25.87 -19.51 11.42
CA GLU A 493 -26.84 -18.41 11.32
C GLU A 493 -26.14 -17.06 11.23
N PHE A 494 -25.15 -16.81 12.12
CA PHE A 494 -24.36 -15.59 12.14
C PHE A 494 -23.62 -15.38 10.81
N LEU A 495 -22.80 -16.33 10.41
CA LEU A 495 -22.04 -16.26 9.17
C LEU A 495 -22.95 -16.13 7.94
N GLY A 496 -24.06 -16.87 7.90
CA GLY A 496 -25.03 -16.80 6.82
C GLY A 496 -25.64 -15.40 6.66
N ASN A 497 -25.98 -14.73 7.76
CA ASN A 497 -26.47 -13.34 7.74
C ASN A 497 -25.38 -12.36 7.31
N VAL A 498 -24.12 -12.53 7.78
CA VAL A 498 -22.97 -11.71 7.38
C VAL A 498 -22.73 -11.84 5.87
N PHE A 499 -22.59 -13.07 5.35
CA PHE A 499 -22.33 -13.30 3.93
C PHE A 499 -23.47 -12.87 3.02
N LYS A 500 -24.73 -12.92 3.50
CA LYS A 500 -25.86 -12.36 2.76
C LYS A 500 -25.69 -10.88 2.49
N GLU A 501 -25.32 -10.09 3.51
CA GLU A 501 -25.11 -8.65 3.36
C GLU A 501 -23.88 -8.34 2.51
N LEU A 502 -22.80 -9.12 2.66
CA LEU A 502 -21.61 -8.95 1.83
C LEU A 502 -21.87 -9.26 0.36
N ALA A 503 -22.61 -10.32 0.05
CA ALA A 503 -22.94 -10.68 -1.34
C ALA A 503 -23.76 -9.59 -2.04
N ASP A 504 -24.57 -8.83 -1.28
CA ASP A 504 -25.34 -7.67 -1.77
C ASP A 504 -24.47 -6.43 -1.98
N ILE A 505 -23.45 -6.23 -1.15
CA ILE A 505 -22.55 -5.06 -1.24
C ILE A 505 -21.50 -5.24 -2.35
N PHE A 506 -20.89 -6.44 -2.44
CA PHE A 506 -19.73 -6.71 -3.30
C PHE A 506 -20.15 -7.53 -4.53
N PRO A 507 -20.17 -6.93 -5.72
CA PRO A 507 -20.44 -7.66 -6.97
C PRO A 507 -19.32 -8.62 -7.35
N SER A 508 -18.13 -8.52 -6.72
CA SER A 508 -17.03 -9.45 -6.92
C SER A 508 -17.52 -10.90 -6.94
N LYS A 509 -17.01 -11.66 -7.89
CA LYS A 509 -17.23 -13.11 -7.93
C LYS A 509 -16.58 -13.83 -6.75
N TYR A 510 -15.59 -13.20 -6.11
CA TYR A 510 -14.76 -13.79 -5.07
C TYR A 510 -15.12 -13.26 -3.70
N ILE A 511 -15.12 -14.16 -2.70
CA ILE A 511 -15.20 -13.83 -1.27
C ILE A 511 -14.15 -14.69 -0.55
N HIS A 512 -13.29 -14.04 0.24
CA HIS A 512 -12.27 -14.71 1.02
C HIS A 512 -12.81 -15.08 2.41
N LEU A 513 -12.54 -16.31 2.86
CA LEU A 513 -13.06 -16.91 4.10
C LEU A 513 -12.02 -16.94 5.23
N GLY A 514 -10.83 -16.35 5.02
CA GLY A 514 -9.70 -16.51 5.94
C GLY A 514 -9.26 -17.96 6.01
N GLY A 515 -9.24 -18.54 7.20
CA GLY A 515 -9.02 -19.98 7.41
C GLY A 515 -7.67 -20.36 7.99
N ASP A 516 -6.80 -19.36 8.15
CA ASP A 516 -5.47 -19.56 8.69
C ASP A 516 -5.47 -19.75 10.22
N GLU A 517 -4.43 -20.42 10.69
CA GLU A 517 -4.01 -20.53 12.07
C GLU A 517 -5.01 -21.17 13.06
N ALA A 518 -6.16 -21.65 12.59
CA ALA A 518 -7.17 -22.29 13.44
C ALA A 518 -6.86 -23.77 13.76
N GLY A 519 -6.05 -24.43 12.96
CA GLY A 519 -5.69 -25.84 13.13
C GLY A 519 -4.59 -26.13 14.16
N ASN A 520 -4.05 -25.12 14.84
CA ASN A 520 -2.96 -25.31 15.80
C ASN A 520 -3.45 -26.10 17.03
N PRO A 521 -2.96 -27.34 17.25
CA PRO A 521 -3.41 -28.17 18.38
C PRO A 521 -3.19 -27.54 19.74
N ALA A 522 -2.23 -26.61 19.87
CA ALA A 522 -1.95 -25.93 21.12
C ALA A 522 -2.97 -24.82 21.46
N LEU A 523 -3.75 -24.36 20.46
CA LEU A 523 -4.66 -23.22 20.58
C LEU A 523 -6.14 -23.61 20.50
N ASP A 524 -6.45 -24.87 20.50
CA ASP A 524 -7.76 -25.46 20.22
C ASP A 524 -8.73 -25.36 21.38
N CYS A 525 -9.87 -24.73 21.17
CA CYS A 525 -11.02 -24.75 22.11
C CYS A 525 -12.07 -25.83 21.77
N TRP A 526 -11.90 -26.60 20.69
CA TRP A 526 -12.90 -27.57 20.22
C TRP A 526 -12.84 -28.92 20.92
N THR A 527 -11.65 -29.31 21.43
CA THR A 527 -11.41 -30.64 22.03
C THR A 527 -12.33 -30.91 23.24
N ASP A 528 -12.50 -29.93 24.10
CA ASP A 528 -13.29 -30.07 25.31
C ASP A 528 -14.75 -29.58 25.17
N CYS A 529 -15.13 -29.13 23.98
CA CYS A 529 -16.47 -28.60 23.70
C CYS A 529 -17.47 -29.72 23.43
N PRO A 530 -18.54 -29.85 24.24
CA PRO A 530 -19.55 -30.91 24.05
C PRO A 530 -20.24 -30.85 22.67
N LYS A 531 -20.49 -29.65 22.14
CA LYS A 531 -21.11 -29.45 20.81
C LYS A 531 -20.17 -29.92 19.69
N CYS A 532 -18.86 -29.60 19.77
CA CYS A 532 -17.86 -30.07 18.82
C CYS A 532 -17.65 -31.58 18.91
N GLN A 533 -17.67 -32.17 20.11
CA GLN A 533 -17.59 -33.62 20.27
C GLN A 533 -18.84 -34.33 19.70
N ALA A 534 -20.04 -33.76 19.89
CA ALA A 534 -21.25 -34.29 19.28
C ALA A 534 -21.19 -34.19 17.73
N LEU A 535 -20.65 -33.09 17.18
CA LEU A 535 -20.43 -32.94 15.76
C LEU A 535 -19.42 -33.97 15.25
N LYS A 536 -18.27 -34.14 15.89
CA LYS A 536 -17.29 -35.20 15.55
C LYS A 536 -17.96 -36.55 15.38
N LYS A 537 -18.76 -36.96 16.38
CA LYS A 537 -19.51 -38.23 16.32
C LYS A 537 -20.47 -38.27 15.14
N LYS A 538 -21.20 -37.18 14.87
CA LYS A 538 -22.17 -37.08 13.75
C LYS A 538 -21.47 -37.23 12.37
N ILE A 539 -20.28 -36.69 12.20
CA ILE A 539 -19.53 -36.75 10.95
C ILE A 539 -18.52 -37.90 10.85
N GLY A 540 -18.64 -38.88 11.79
CA GLY A 540 -17.85 -40.12 11.77
C GLY A 540 -16.40 -39.99 12.24
N ILE A 541 -16.05 -38.94 12.97
CA ILE A 541 -14.74 -38.80 13.61
C ILE A 541 -14.80 -39.52 14.94
N THR A 542 -14.10 -40.67 15.09
CA THR A 542 -14.07 -41.48 16.30
C THR A 542 -12.94 -41.12 17.25
N SER A 543 -11.90 -40.48 16.74
CA SER A 543 -10.76 -40.04 17.53
C SER A 543 -11.07 -38.80 18.36
N THR A 544 -10.67 -38.83 19.63
CA THR A 544 -10.66 -37.65 20.51
C THR A 544 -9.37 -36.84 20.35
N ASP A 545 -8.44 -37.28 19.49
CA ASP A 545 -7.16 -36.64 19.28
C ASP A 545 -7.37 -35.21 18.66
N ARG A 546 -6.66 -34.27 19.23
CA ARG A 546 -6.64 -32.88 18.75
C ARG A 546 -6.19 -32.77 17.28
N SER A 547 -5.31 -33.65 16.83
CA SER A 547 -4.84 -33.72 15.44
C SER A 547 -5.96 -33.92 14.42
N GLU A 548 -7.14 -34.35 14.84
CA GLU A 548 -8.31 -34.50 13.95
C GLU A 548 -9.25 -33.27 13.92
N ASN A 549 -8.96 -32.23 14.71
CA ASN A 549 -9.83 -31.05 14.81
C ASN A 549 -9.91 -30.22 13.51
N TRP A 550 -8.89 -30.30 12.63
CA TRP A 550 -8.96 -29.70 11.30
C TRP A 550 -10.17 -30.19 10.48
N LYS A 551 -10.70 -31.39 10.75
CA LYS A 551 -11.93 -31.89 10.11
C LYS A 551 -13.17 -31.11 10.53
N LEU A 552 -13.18 -30.52 11.73
CA LEU A 552 -14.26 -29.62 12.17
C LEU A 552 -14.22 -28.31 11.39
N GLN A 553 -13.02 -27.77 11.15
CA GLN A 553 -12.84 -26.62 10.27
C GLN A 553 -13.30 -26.96 8.84
N GLY A 554 -12.90 -28.11 8.32
CA GLY A 554 -13.37 -28.58 7.02
C GLY A 554 -14.89 -28.65 6.90
N TYR A 555 -15.57 -29.15 7.94
CA TYR A 555 -17.03 -29.19 7.99
C TYR A 555 -17.66 -27.78 8.01
N LEU A 556 -17.10 -26.86 8.79
CA LEU A 556 -17.53 -25.46 8.78
C LEU A 556 -17.40 -24.85 7.38
N PHE A 557 -16.22 -25.04 6.78
CA PHE A 557 -15.93 -24.53 5.43
C PHE A 557 -16.89 -25.11 4.39
N ASP A 558 -17.11 -26.42 4.39
CA ASP A 558 -18.01 -27.08 3.43
C ASP A 558 -19.40 -26.43 3.46
N ARG A 559 -19.99 -26.19 4.62
CA ARG A 559 -21.31 -25.54 4.75
C ARG A 559 -21.33 -24.10 4.24
N ILE A 560 -20.28 -23.33 4.50
CA ILE A 560 -20.20 -21.93 4.06
C ILE A 560 -19.86 -21.85 2.56
N ILE A 561 -18.98 -22.72 2.06
CA ILE A 561 -18.70 -22.82 0.62
C ILE A 561 -19.94 -23.15 -0.18
N GLU A 562 -20.75 -24.13 0.28
CA GLU A 562 -22.05 -24.47 -0.33
C GLU A 562 -22.99 -23.27 -0.34
N LEU A 563 -23.12 -22.55 0.77
CA LEU A 563 -23.93 -21.34 0.85
C LEU A 563 -23.47 -20.28 -0.18
N LEU A 564 -22.19 -19.99 -0.23
CA LEU A 564 -21.65 -18.96 -1.12
C LEU A 564 -21.80 -19.35 -2.59
N ARG A 565 -21.49 -20.60 -2.93
CA ARG A 565 -21.54 -21.09 -4.29
C ARG A 565 -22.98 -21.24 -4.79
N ASP A 566 -23.83 -21.92 -4.00
CA ASP A 566 -25.13 -22.39 -4.49
C ASP A 566 -26.22 -21.31 -4.33
N THR A 567 -26.07 -20.41 -3.32
CA THR A 567 -27.06 -19.35 -3.08
C THR A 567 -26.61 -18.00 -3.67
N TYR A 568 -25.35 -17.64 -3.50
CA TYR A 568 -24.85 -16.32 -3.90
C TYR A 568 -23.99 -16.34 -5.17
N HIS A 569 -23.72 -17.51 -5.75
CA HIS A 569 -22.92 -17.72 -6.96
C HIS A 569 -21.53 -17.10 -6.87
N LYS A 570 -20.94 -17.13 -5.65
CA LYS A 570 -19.59 -16.65 -5.37
C LYS A 570 -18.58 -17.79 -5.41
N THR A 571 -17.35 -17.45 -5.72
CA THR A 571 -16.20 -18.36 -5.65
C THR A 571 -15.48 -18.11 -4.32
N PRO A 572 -15.48 -19.09 -3.40
CA PRO A 572 -14.78 -18.94 -2.14
C PRO A 572 -13.25 -18.98 -2.32
N MET A 573 -12.56 -18.13 -1.56
CA MET A 573 -11.11 -18.11 -1.44
C MET A 573 -10.73 -18.35 0.02
N PHE A 574 -9.55 -18.91 0.30
CA PHE A 574 -9.08 -19.10 1.68
C PHE A 574 -7.55 -19.32 1.75
N TRP A 575 -6.97 -19.01 2.91
CA TRP A 575 -5.56 -19.27 3.19
C TRP A 575 -5.31 -20.77 3.27
N TYR A 576 -4.31 -21.27 2.54
CA TYR A 576 -3.97 -22.70 2.59
C TYR A 576 -3.27 -23.06 3.88
N GLU A 577 -3.81 -24.07 4.57
CA GLU A 577 -3.18 -24.71 5.70
C GLU A 577 -2.88 -26.18 5.39
N THR A 578 -1.77 -26.70 5.92
CA THR A 578 -1.30 -28.06 5.63
C THR A 578 -2.28 -29.16 6.05
N ASP A 579 -3.20 -28.83 6.92
CA ASP A 579 -4.25 -29.71 7.39
C ASP A 579 -5.44 -29.83 6.45
N PHE A 580 -5.59 -28.91 5.48
CA PHE A 580 -6.59 -29.00 4.41
C PHE A 580 -6.21 -30.05 3.37
N LYS A 581 -6.48 -31.33 3.68
CA LYS A 581 -6.22 -32.45 2.77
C LYS A 581 -7.17 -32.51 1.58
N LYS A 582 -8.31 -31.84 1.65
CA LYS A 582 -9.33 -31.80 0.60
C LYS A 582 -9.76 -30.36 0.36
N ILE A 583 -9.54 -29.88 -0.85
CA ILE A 583 -10.01 -28.59 -1.33
C ILE A 583 -11.28 -28.83 -2.13
N GLN A 584 -12.36 -28.10 -1.84
CA GLN A 584 -13.61 -28.19 -2.62
C GLN A 584 -13.37 -27.69 -4.04
N PRO A 585 -13.90 -28.38 -5.06
CA PRO A 585 -13.81 -27.95 -6.45
C PRO A 585 -14.38 -26.54 -6.63
N GLY A 586 -13.74 -25.74 -7.48
CA GLY A 586 -14.18 -24.38 -7.79
C GLY A 586 -13.77 -23.32 -6.76
N CYS A 587 -13.05 -23.67 -5.71
CA CYS A 587 -12.44 -22.72 -4.78
C CYS A 587 -11.07 -22.24 -5.27
N VAL A 588 -10.60 -21.13 -4.67
CA VAL A 588 -9.23 -20.64 -4.82
C VAL A 588 -8.53 -20.77 -3.46
N THR A 589 -7.38 -21.42 -3.43
CA THR A 589 -6.56 -21.49 -2.22
C THR A 589 -5.36 -20.55 -2.33
N CYS A 590 -4.99 -19.88 -1.23
CA CYS A 590 -3.92 -18.89 -1.19
C CYS A 590 -2.69 -19.46 -0.48
N ALA A 591 -1.58 -19.64 -1.22
CA ALA A 591 -0.33 -20.17 -0.68
C ALA A 591 0.48 -19.04 -0.04
N TRP A 592 0.51 -18.98 1.30
CA TRP A 592 1.07 -17.85 2.05
C TRP A 592 2.29 -18.20 2.92
N ARG A 593 2.32 -19.40 3.51
CA ARG A 593 3.39 -19.78 4.46
C ARG A 593 4.73 -19.99 3.77
N ASN A 594 5.78 -19.42 4.34
CA ASN A 594 7.16 -19.61 3.90
C ASN A 594 7.53 -21.09 3.87
N GLY A 595 8.09 -21.55 2.75
CA GLY A 595 8.57 -22.93 2.58
C GLY A 595 7.47 -23.99 2.47
N LEU A 596 6.19 -23.62 2.44
CA LEU A 596 5.07 -24.55 2.29
C LEU A 596 4.33 -24.41 0.95
N THR A 597 4.78 -23.56 0.06
CA THR A 597 4.15 -23.32 -1.25
C THR A 597 4.04 -24.60 -2.09
N ASP A 598 5.06 -25.45 -2.10
CA ASP A 598 5.02 -26.72 -2.84
C ASP A 598 3.87 -27.62 -2.40
N LYS A 599 3.61 -27.72 -1.09
CA LYS A 599 2.48 -28.49 -0.56
C LYS A 599 1.12 -27.91 -0.96
N ALA A 600 1.01 -26.59 -0.96
CA ALA A 600 -0.20 -25.91 -1.42
C ALA A 600 -0.47 -26.17 -2.90
N LEU A 601 0.57 -26.14 -3.73
CA LEU A 601 0.51 -26.45 -5.16
C LEU A 601 0.10 -27.91 -5.41
N GLU A 602 0.70 -28.84 -4.70
CA GLU A 602 0.36 -30.26 -4.78
C GLU A 602 -1.11 -30.50 -4.40
N ALA A 603 -1.58 -29.87 -3.33
CA ALA A 603 -2.97 -29.95 -2.92
C ALA A 603 -3.93 -29.33 -3.96
N ALA A 604 -3.60 -28.18 -4.52
CA ALA A 604 -4.41 -27.53 -5.56
C ALA A 604 -4.51 -28.41 -6.82
N VAL A 605 -3.39 -28.94 -7.30
CA VAL A 605 -3.37 -29.83 -8.48
C VAL A 605 -4.15 -31.12 -8.22
N ALA A 606 -3.95 -31.77 -7.06
CA ALA A 606 -4.62 -33.00 -6.69
C ALA A 606 -6.16 -32.86 -6.59
N ASN A 607 -6.65 -31.65 -6.27
CA ASN A 607 -8.08 -31.38 -6.11
C ASN A 607 -8.68 -30.59 -7.30
N ASN A 608 -7.91 -30.40 -8.38
CA ASN A 608 -8.32 -29.57 -9.53
C ASN A 608 -8.83 -28.18 -9.08
N ALA A 609 -8.17 -27.59 -8.09
CA ALA A 609 -8.45 -26.27 -7.55
C ALA A 609 -7.50 -25.24 -8.16
N ARG A 610 -7.88 -23.95 -8.06
CA ARG A 610 -7.01 -22.83 -8.44
C ARG A 610 -6.21 -22.34 -7.23
N ILE A 611 -5.05 -21.73 -7.51
CA ILE A 611 -4.15 -21.24 -6.46
C ILE A 611 -3.72 -19.79 -6.72
N MET A 612 -3.81 -18.98 -5.67
CA MET A 612 -3.20 -17.66 -5.55
C MET A 612 -1.83 -17.80 -4.90
N LEU A 613 -0.79 -17.27 -5.51
CA LEU A 613 0.55 -17.27 -4.92
C LEU A 613 0.81 -15.98 -4.14
N CYS A 614 0.98 -16.12 -2.84
CA CYS A 614 1.34 -15.03 -1.92
C CYS A 614 2.36 -15.47 -0.87
N PRO A 615 3.40 -16.30 -1.22
CA PRO A 615 4.35 -16.82 -0.24
C PRO A 615 5.12 -15.69 0.44
N GLY A 616 5.26 -15.79 1.78
CA GLY A 616 5.81 -14.70 2.59
C GLY A 616 7.23 -14.28 2.20
N GLU A 617 8.06 -15.20 1.71
CA GLU A 617 9.41 -14.92 1.21
C GLU A 617 9.46 -13.99 -0.02
N HIS A 618 8.33 -13.82 -0.73
CA HIS A 618 8.22 -12.96 -1.92
C HIS A 618 7.15 -11.88 -1.79
N CYS A 619 6.09 -12.11 -1.02
CA CYS A 619 4.83 -11.39 -1.12
C CYS A 619 4.38 -10.69 0.17
N TYR A 620 5.01 -10.93 1.32
CA TYR A 620 4.66 -10.26 2.58
C TYR A 620 5.30 -8.87 2.63
N PHE A 621 4.52 -7.89 2.25
CA PHE A 621 4.99 -6.50 2.15
C PHE A 621 4.92 -5.75 3.50
N ASP A 622 4.32 -6.32 4.51
CA ASP A 622 4.45 -5.90 5.90
C ASP A 622 5.85 -6.16 6.47
N TYR A 623 6.61 -7.12 5.91
CA TYR A 623 7.99 -7.36 6.29
C TYR A 623 8.90 -6.22 5.81
N PRO A 624 9.98 -5.90 6.55
CA PRO A 624 10.95 -4.90 6.12
C PRO A 624 11.60 -5.28 4.77
N MET A 625 11.91 -4.27 3.96
CA MET A 625 12.55 -4.49 2.64
C MET A 625 14.04 -4.77 2.77
N ALA A 626 14.67 -4.23 3.82
CA ALA A 626 16.06 -4.46 4.17
C ALA A 626 16.22 -4.58 5.69
N LYS A 627 17.34 -5.14 6.14
CA LYS A 627 17.63 -5.21 7.58
C LYS A 627 17.75 -3.80 8.18
N GLY A 628 16.96 -3.52 9.21
CA GLY A 628 16.92 -2.23 9.87
C GLY A 628 15.97 -1.21 9.23
N ASP A 629 15.20 -1.62 8.21
CA ASP A 629 14.14 -0.83 7.60
C ASP A 629 12.83 -0.94 8.40
N MET A 630 11.83 -0.10 8.05
CA MET A 630 10.46 -0.19 8.59
C MET A 630 9.72 -1.42 8.05
N PRO A 631 8.83 -2.02 8.85
CA PRO A 631 8.73 -1.88 10.29
C PRO A 631 9.74 -2.77 11.02
N GLU A 632 10.40 -2.27 12.03
CA GLU A 632 11.16 -3.13 12.94
C GLU A 632 10.20 -3.66 14.01
N VAL A 633 9.89 -4.93 13.97
CA VAL A 633 8.97 -5.58 14.93
C VAL A 633 9.66 -6.48 15.92
N ASN A 634 8.98 -6.68 17.05
CA ASN A 634 9.52 -7.36 18.22
C ASN A 634 9.75 -8.86 18.05
N TRP A 635 9.08 -9.52 17.10
CA TRP A 635 9.18 -10.97 16.89
C TRP A 635 10.22 -11.38 15.83
N GLY A 636 10.99 -10.41 15.29
CA GLY A 636 12.06 -10.71 14.34
C GLY A 636 11.58 -11.10 12.95
N MET A 637 10.70 -10.27 12.38
CA MET A 637 10.22 -10.44 11.00
C MET A 637 11.35 -10.73 10.01
N PRO A 638 11.15 -11.67 9.07
CA PRO A 638 12.07 -11.84 7.95
C PRO A 638 12.12 -10.59 7.06
N VAL A 639 13.12 -10.53 6.20
CA VAL A 639 13.24 -9.48 5.18
C VAL A 639 12.65 -10.00 3.88
N THR A 640 11.66 -9.30 3.31
CA THR A 640 11.16 -9.53 1.95
C THR A 640 11.67 -8.42 1.05
N SER A 641 12.85 -8.63 0.46
CA SER A 641 13.52 -7.61 -0.37
C SER A 641 12.81 -7.42 -1.72
N LEU A 642 13.03 -6.26 -2.34
CA LEU A 642 12.54 -6.00 -3.71
C LEU A 642 13.01 -7.07 -4.70
N LYS A 643 14.26 -7.54 -4.56
CA LYS A 643 14.82 -8.62 -5.40
C LYS A 643 14.08 -9.93 -5.17
N ALA A 644 13.73 -10.26 -3.93
CA ALA A 644 12.97 -11.47 -3.62
C ALA A 644 11.58 -11.42 -4.27
N THR A 645 10.87 -10.30 -4.18
CA THR A 645 9.57 -10.12 -4.87
C THR A 645 9.72 -10.22 -6.39
N TYR A 646 10.72 -9.55 -6.96
CA TYR A 646 10.95 -9.60 -8.41
C TYR A 646 11.32 -11.00 -8.90
N SER A 647 11.95 -11.83 -8.07
CA SER A 647 12.32 -13.21 -8.43
C SER A 647 11.13 -14.18 -8.45
N LEU A 648 9.95 -13.80 -7.93
CA LEU A 648 8.75 -14.64 -7.97
C LEU A 648 8.47 -15.10 -9.40
N ASP A 649 8.44 -16.43 -9.61
CA ASP A 649 7.96 -17.04 -10.85
C ASP A 649 6.59 -17.68 -10.60
N PRO A 650 5.51 -17.12 -11.15
CA PRO A 650 4.16 -17.65 -10.96
C PRO A 650 3.96 -19.09 -11.45
N SER A 651 4.80 -19.59 -12.37
CA SER A 651 4.76 -21.02 -12.76
C SER A 651 5.28 -21.95 -11.67
N TRP A 652 6.04 -21.42 -10.70
CA TRP A 652 6.74 -22.19 -9.66
C TRP A 652 7.53 -23.39 -10.21
N GLY A 653 8.03 -23.27 -11.45
CA GLY A 653 8.71 -24.37 -12.15
C GLY A 653 7.80 -25.52 -12.62
N LYS A 654 6.48 -25.42 -12.47
CA LYS A 654 5.51 -26.47 -12.87
C LYS A 654 5.10 -26.38 -14.35
N GLY A 655 5.44 -25.29 -15.06
CA GLY A 655 5.23 -25.14 -16.50
C GLY A 655 3.84 -24.66 -16.92
N ALA A 656 3.62 -24.63 -18.24
CA ALA A 656 2.47 -23.96 -18.86
C ALA A 656 1.10 -24.59 -18.54
N ASP A 657 1.04 -25.91 -18.36
CA ASP A 657 -0.21 -26.60 -18.03
C ASP A 657 -0.69 -26.21 -16.63
N PHE A 658 0.21 -26.06 -15.67
CA PHE A 658 -0.11 -25.55 -14.35
C PHE A 658 -0.57 -24.09 -14.43
N GLU A 659 0.13 -23.22 -15.16
CA GLU A 659 -0.27 -21.82 -15.35
C GLU A 659 -1.69 -21.72 -15.90
N LYS A 660 -2.04 -22.54 -16.88
CA LYS A 660 -3.34 -22.53 -17.51
C LYS A 660 -4.47 -23.05 -16.61
N ASN A 661 -4.23 -24.17 -15.91
CA ASN A 661 -5.30 -24.91 -15.25
C ASN A 661 -5.44 -24.58 -13.76
N ASN A 662 -4.35 -24.30 -13.07
CA ASN A 662 -4.32 -24.15 -11.62
C ASN A 662 -3.95 -22.74 -11.15
N LEU A 663 -3.07 -22.02 -11.86
CA LEU A 663 -2.67 -20.68 -11.42
C LEU A 663 -3.84 -19.71 -11.54
N PHE A 664 -4.18 -19.08 -10.42
CA PHE A 664 -5.18 -18.02 -10.36
C PHE A 664 -4.54 -16.65 -10.47
N GLY A 665 -3.51 -16.39 -9.66
CA GLY A 665 -2.86 -15.10 -9.63
C GLY A 665 -1.71 -15.01 -8.65
N VAL A 666 -1.28 -13.77 -8.43
CA VAL A 666 -0.28 -13.40 -7.44
C VAL A 666 -0.85 -12.31 -6.52
N ALA A 667 -0.53 -12.36 -5.24
CA ALA A 667 -0.98 -11.37 -4.26
C ALA A 667 0.16 -10.91 -3.36
N GLY A 668 0.20 -9.60 -3.06
CA GLY A 668 1.06 -9.02 -2.04
C GLY A 668 0.24 -8.64 -0.81
N THR A 669 0.70 -8.98 0.38
CA THR A 669 -0.03 -8.76 1.63
C THR A 669 0.59 -7.64 2.46
N LEU A 670 -0.25 -6.80 3.05
CA LEU A 670 0.13 -5.67 3.90
C LEU A 670 -0.60 -5.80 5.25
N TRP A 671 -0.13 -6.74 6.08
CA TRP A 671 -0.61 -6.89 7.44
C TRP A 671 -0.22 -5.66 8.27
N SER A 672 -1.15 -5.10 9.03
CA SER A 672 -1.00 -3.74 9.52
C SER A 672 -0.75 -3.62 11.02
N GLU A 673 -0.29 -4.67 11.68
CA GLU A 673 0.06 -4.63 13.11
C GLU A 673 1.06 -3.52 13.43
N CYS A 674 1.99 -3.29 12.53
CA CYS A 674 3.05 -2.29 12.66
C CYS A 674 3.00 -1.19 11.59
N ILE A 675 2.00 -1.19 10.72
CA ILE A 675 1.77 -0.14 9.71
C ILE A 675 0.74 0.85 10.27
N THR A 676 1.18 1.91 10.93
CA THR A 676 0.35 2.77 11.76
C THR A 676 -0.18 4.03 11.05
N THR A 677 0.22 4.28 9.80
CA THR A 677 -0.25 5.44 9.02
C THR A 677 -0.47 5.06 7.55
N PRO A 678 -1.37 5.75 6.83
CA PRO A 678 -1.60 5.49 5.41
C PRO A 678 -0.34 5.61 4.54
N GLU A 679 0.52 6.60 4.81
CA GLU A 679 1.78 6.78 4.05
C GLU A 679 2.70 5.57 4.19
N ARG A 680 2.66 4.87 5.33
CA ARG A 680 3.45 3.65 5.54
C ARG A 680 2.91 2.47 4.74
N ILE A 681 1.62 2.44 4.42
CA ILE A 681 1.05 1.45 3.51
C ILE A 681 1.73 1.59 2.14
N TYR A 682 1.82 2.83 1.61
CA TYR A 682 2.52 3.09 0.37
C TYR A 682 4.01 2.77 0.46
N TYR A 683 4.66 3.15 1.57
CA TYR A 683 6.07 2.85 1.79
C TYR A 683 6.34 1.34 1.75
N GLN A 684 5.52 0.55 2.40
CA GLN A 684 5.65 -0.90 2.43
C GLN A 684 5.24 -1.55 1.10
N ALA A 685 4.20 -1.05 0.45
CA ALA A 685 3.76 -1.56 -0.84
C ALA A 685 4.80 -1.32 -1.94
N TYR A 686 5.32 -0.10 -2.04
CA TYR A 686 6.16 0.31 -3.16
C TYR A 686 7.65 0.37 -2.79
N PRO A 687 8.54 -0.12 -3.69
CA PRO A 687 8.28 -0.54 -5.08
C PRO A 687 7.95 -2.04 -5.27
N ARG A 688 7.77 -2.84 -4.18
CA ARG A 688 7.49 -4.29 -4.30
C ARG A 688 6.21 -4.58 -5.08
N ALA A 689 5.18 -3.77 -4.94
CA ALA A 689 3.94 -3.88 -5.72
C ALA A 689 4.18 -3.77 -7.24
N ILE A 690 5.15 -2.94 -7.66
CA ILE A 690 5.55 -2.85 -9.08
C ILE A 690 6.25 -4.14 -9.53
N ALA A 691 7.11 -4.70 -8.69
CA ALA A 691 7.80 -5.96 -8.96
C ALA A 691 6.81 -7.14 -9.05
N LEU A 692 5.84 -7.20 -8.14
CA LEU A 692 4.76 -8.18 -8.14
C LEU A 692 3.89 -8.05 -9.39
N ALA A 693 3.51 -6.83 -9.75
CA ALA A 693 2.75 -6.54 -10.95
C ALA A 693 3.47 -7.07 -12.22
N GLU A 694 4.79 -6.86 -12.32
CA GLU A 694 5.57 -7.41 -13.44
C GLU A 694 5.67 -8.94 -13.38
N ALA A 695 5.76 -9.55 -12.21
CA ALA A 695 5.73 -11.00 -12.07
C ALA A 695 4.40 -11.61 -12.57
N GLY A 696 3.27 -10.97 -12.22
CA GLY A 696 1.94 -11.42 -12.64
C GLY A 696 1.55 -11.01 -14.06
N TRP A 697 2.21 -10.02 -14.66
CA TRP A 697 1.89 -9.53 -16.01
C TRP A 697 2.83 -10.09 -17.08
N THR A 698 4.16 -9.98 -16.87
CA THR A 698 5.18 -10.23 -17.89
C THR A 698 5.69 -11.66 -17.86
N LYS A 699 5.47 -12.43 -18.93
CA LYS A 699 5.91 -13.83 -19.01
C LYS A 699 7.42 -13.97 -19.03
N ASN A 700 8.08 -13.18 -19.87
CA ASN A 700 9.54 -13.17 -20.03
C ASN A 700 10.13 -11.91 -19.38
N LYS A 701 10.19 -11.90 -18.06
CA LYS A 701 10.71 -10.74 -17.31
C LYS A 701 12.17 -10.45 -17.70
N PRO A 702 12.54 -9.17 -17.91
CA PRO A 702 13.94 -8.74 -17.99
C PRO A 702 14.74 -9.08 -16.72
N SER A 703 16.05 -8.83 -16.75
CA SER A 703 16.89 -8.98 -15.55
C SER A 703 16.48 -7.99 -14.44
N TYR A 704 16.82 -8.31 -13.19
CA TYR A 704 16.59 -7.43 -12.06
C TYR A 704 17.28 -6.06 -12.23
N ASP A 705 18.49 -6.01 -12.79
CA ASP A 705 19.21 -4.75 -13.06
C ASP A 705 18.48 -3.89 -14.10
N ASN A 706 17.87 -4.51 -15.11
CA ASN A 706 17.02 -3.81 -16.07
C ASN A 706 15.77 -3.24 -15.35
N PHE A 707 15.15 -4.04 -14.47
CA PHE A 707 14.01 -3.57 -13.66
C PHE A 707 14.39 -2.38 -12.79
N LEU A 708 15.53 -2.41 -12.09
CA LEU A 708 16.02 -1.29 -11.29
C LEU A 708 16.23 -0.01 -12.14
N THR A 709 16.69 -0.17 -13.37
CA THR A 709 16.84 0.97 -14.29
C THR A 709 15.48 1.59 -14.64
N ARG A 710 14.49 0.76 -14.95
CA ARG A 710 13.12 1.19 -15.27
C ARG A 710 12.35 1.72 -14.04
N LEU A 711 12.73 1.31 -12.84
CA LEU A 711 12.13 1.78 -11.59
C LEU A 711 12.47 3.25 -11.28
N LYS A 712 13.64 3.75 -11.71
CA LYS A 712 14.06 5.15 -11.45
C LYS A 712 13.05 6.20 -11.93
N PRO A 713 12.52 6.15 -13.15
CA PRO A 713 11.46 7.06 -13.59
C PRO A 713 10.21 7.02 -12.73
N MET A 714 9.83 5.83 -12.25
CA MET A 714 8.65 5.64 -11.41
C MET A 714 8.86 6.27 -10.03
N ALA A 715 10.03 6.04 -9.42
CA ALA A 715 10.41 6.65 -8.17
C ALA A 715 10.37 8.19 -8.24
N LYS A 716 10.88 8.79 -9.32
CA LYS A 716 10.80 10.24 -9.53
C LYS A 716 9.36 10.74 -9.67
N ASP A 717 8.52 10.02 -10.41
CA ASP A 717 7.11 10.36 -10.56
C ASP A 717 6.35 10.26 -9.22
N MET A 718 6.64 9.22 -8.42
CA MET A 718 6.07 9.06 -7.07
C MET A 718 6.49 10.21 -6.15
N MET A 719 7.78 10.56 -6.10
CA MET A 719 8.27 11.71 -5.32
C MET A 719 7.60 13.01 -5.75
N ARG A 720 7.45 13.24 -7.07
CA ARG A 720 6.79 14.42 -7.62
C ARG A 720 5.32 14.50 -7.19
N ARG A 721 4.60 13.39 -7.20
CA ARG A 721 3.20 13.29 -6.76
C ARG A 721 3.03 13.28 -5.25
N GLY A 722 4.14 13.10 -4.49
CA GLY A 722 4.14 13.01 -3.04
C GLY A 722 3.67 11.64 -2.51
N VAL A 723 3.84 10.61 -3.31
CA VAL A 723 3.65 9.22 -2.90
C VAL A 723 4.96 8.72 -2.31
N THR A 724 4.92 8.23 -1.10
CA THR A 724 6.09 7.63 -0.44
C THR A 724 6.35 6.22 -0.94
N PHE A 725 7.58 5.77 -0.85
CA PHE A 725 7.98 4.40 -1.18
C PHE A 725 9.33 4.10 -0.52
N SER A 726 9.65 2.83 -0.31
CA SER A 726 10.97 2.47 0.22
C SER A 726 12.06 2.72 -0.81
N MET A 727 13.20 3.21 -0.34
CA MET A 727 14.44 3.38 -1.12
C MET A 727 15.50 2.32 -0.75
N GLU A 728 15.15 1.36 0.09
CA GLU A 728 16.03 0.30 0.59
C GLU A 728 16.05 -0.91 -0.37
N TYR A 729 16.65 -0.74 -1.60
CA TYR A 729 16.73 -1.81 -2.62
C TYR A 729 18.01 -1.76 -3.47
#